data_b41e48a478203ed08829fee80e0a9019
#
_entry.id   b41e48a478203ed08829fee80e0a9019
#
_cell.length_a   1.000
_cell.length_b   1.000
_cell.length_c   1.000
_cell.angle_alpha   90.00
_cell.angle_beta   90.00
_cell.angle_gamma   90.00
#
_symmetry.space_group_name_H-M   'P 1'
#
loop_
_entity.id
_entity.type
_entity.pdbx_description
1 polymer ?
#
loop_
_entity_poly.entity_id
_entity_poly.type
_entity_poly.pdbx_seq_one_letter_code
_entity_poly.pdbx_strand_id
1 'polypeptide(L)'
;MKKYFFFVLISANIYSQNIQNNQLLDSIADIVNLDEVTVNSLRAKDNSPVPFVNISKKDLENTNLAQDLPTLLKNTPSVLTTSDSGSGIGYSSIRVRGSDQSRVNVTINGVPYNDSESMSVYWVNLPDFASSIESIQIQRGVGTSTNGSAAFGGSVNIQTNAASDVALFEINNSLGSFNTVKNSVSFSTGFINDKFELSGRLSRIKSGGYIDRSGSKLRSYFLQGIYKDSNTLIKLLNFAGHEITDQAWFGIDSTTLESNRRYNPAGEYYDKNGNVLYYDNQDDNYKQDHYQLHWNQDYENGWISNFGLHYTYGRGFFENYNLAFDSNSSDNIDRRWLDNDFYGLIFSFNNNSDNYNAIIGGSYNKYEGEHFGEYLWNAGSNELSNFKERFYSDYGNKSELNFFAKLDYYLSKNLSIYGDVQYRNIDYNASITPYSVISGYVEQGYDKIDKKFNFFNPKIGLNYNHNENNQFYISYARAQREPTRADYASGSPNPEKLDDFELGWRRNFNSFSINLNAFYMLYDDQLVLTGERDINGYEIRTNVGESYRLGLEIDTKLFINSSLDIESNLSISENKNKNLFFSFDGELKNYGNTDIAYSPMFIANNIINFYPNDKTSVSLRSNYISEQFFAQTNSPISKLDSFFTNDLNLSHEIYLNDFVDELQIKLLINNIFDLEYTSYGGYYTYDVPDGNSLKTYEGTYYYPQSGINLLLGIDIKF
;
A
#
# COMPACT_ATOMS: atom_id res chain seq x y z
N MET A 1 30.08 -10.30 22.57
CA MET A 1 29.93 -11.79 22.64
C MET A 1 29.47 -12.28 21.26
N LYS A 2 30.29 -13.05 20.56
CA LYS A 2 29.96 -13.59 19.23
C LYS A 2 28.87 -14.65 19.38
N LYS A 3 27.65 -14.44 18.87
CA LYS A 3 26.62 -15.48 18.75
C LYS A 3 26.70 -16.04 17.32
N TYR A 4 27.08 -17.28 17.21
CA TYR A 4 27.09 -18.05 15.98
C TYR A 4 25.66 -18.48 15.65
N PHE A 5 25.17 -18.13 14.48
CA PHE A 5 23.96 -18.72 13.88
C PHE A 5 24.33 -20.09 13.29
N PHE A 6 23.74 -21.14 13.83
CA PHE A 6 23.84 -22.48 13.29
C PHE A 6 22.73 -22.71 12.27
N PHE A 7 23.09 -22.77 10.99
CA PHE A 7 22.24 -23.33 9.95
C PHE A 7 22.34 -24.86 10.03
N VAL A 8 21.27 -25.52 10.45
CA VAL A 8 21.18 -26.98 10.37
C VAL A 8 20.64 -27.35 8.99
N LEU A 9 21.52 -27.74 8.09
CA LEU A 9 21.18 -28.46 6.87
C LEU A 9 20.83 -29.91 7.26
N ILE A 10 19.53 -30.21 7.35
CA ILE A 10 19.05 -31.58 7.46
C ILE A 10 19.02 -32.18 6.07
N SER A 11 19.97 -33.05 5.74
CA SER A 11 19.91 -33.91 4.57
C SER A 11 18.91 -35.05 4.83
N ALA A 12 17.65 -34.85 4.40
CA ALA A 12 16.67 -35.94 4.42
C ALA A 12 16.75 -36.71 3.10
N ASN A 13 17.13 -38.00 3.21
CA ASN A 13 16.93 -38.93 2.10
C ASN A 13 15.44 -39.24 1.97
N ILE A 14 14.81 -38.66 0.97
CA ILE A 14 13.38 -38.86 0.68
C ILE A 14 13.24 -40.11 -0.21
N TYR A 15 12.68 -41.17 0.35
CA TYR A 15 12.13 -42.28 -0.41
C TYR A 15 10.80 -41.83 -1.02
N SER A 16 10.77 -41.65 -2.34
CA SER A 16 9.56 -41.36 -3.09
C SER A 16 8.66 -42.61 -3.11
N GLN A 17 7.53 -42.55 -2.40
CA GLN A 17 6.40 -43.41 -2.70
C GLN A 17 5.51 -42.70 -3.72
N ASN A 18 5.33 -43.32 -4.88
CA ASN A 18 4.39 -42.88 -5.90
C ASN A 18 2.95 -42.96 -5.36
N ILE A 19 2.39 -41.83 -4.99
CA ILE A 19 0.96 -41.68 -4.77
C ILE A 19 0.41 -41.13 -6.10
N GLN A 20 -0.25 -42.01 -6.86
CA GLN A 20 -1.12 -41.59 -7.95
C GLN A 20 -2.34 -40.90 -7.38
N ASN A 21 -2.29 -39.60 -7.21
CA ASN A 21 -3.49 -38.79 -7.13
C ASN A 21 -3.92 -38.43 -8.55
N ASN A 22 -4.94 -39.13 -9.06
CA ASN A 22 -5.72 -38.66 -10.19
C ASN A 22 -6.36 -37.33 -9.82
N GLN A 23 -5.68 -36.25 -10.13
CA GLN A 23 -6.30 -34.95 -10.22
C GLN A 23 -7.26 -34.96 -11.41
N LEU A 24 -8.52 -34.74 -11.14
CA LEU A 24 -9.47 -34.16 -12.08
C LEU A 24 -8.99 -32.73 -12.42
N LEU A 25 -7.88 -32.64 -13.14
CA LEU A 25 -7.47 -31.53 -13.95
C LEU A 25 -7.64 -31.97 -15.35
N ASP A 26 -8.90 -31.95 -15.87
CA ASP A 26 -9.00 -31.89 -17.32
C ASP A 26 -10.40 -31.57 -17.80
N SER A 27 -10.40 -30.66 -18.71
CA SER A 27 -11.46 -30.36 -19.65
C SER A 27 -12.74 -29.74 -19.05
N ILE A 28 -12.61 -28.61 -18.40
CA ILE A 28 -13.55 -27.53 -18.69
C ILE A 28 -13.00 -26.89 -19.96
N ALA A 29 -13.67 -27.14 -21.07
CA ALA A 29 -13.44 -26.39 -22.30
C ALA A 29 -13.36 -24.91 -21.92
N ASP A 30 -12.39 -24.17 -22.47
CA ASP A 30 -12.14 -22.77 -22.27
C ASP A 30 -13.43 -21.94 -22.46
N ILE A 31 -14.28 -21.93 -21.45
CA ILE A 31 -15.24 -20.86 -21.28
C ILE A 31 -14.37 -19.69 -20.84
N VAL A 32 -14.09 -18.79 -21.78
CA VAL A 32 -13.38 -17.56 -21.50
C VAL A 32 -14.13 -16.87 -20.37
N ASN A 33 -13.59 -16.92 -19.16
CA ASN A 33 -14.17 -16.22 -18.04
C ASN A 33 -13.84 -14.74 -18.21
N LEU A 34 -14.81 -13.94 -18.67
CA LEU A 34 -14.62 -12.52 -18.95
C LEU A 34 -14.18 -11.72 -17.73
N ASP A 35 -14.50 -12.16 -16.51
CA ASP A 35 -13.93 -11.62 -15.27
C ASP A 35 -12.40 -11.81 -15.22
N GLU A 36 -11.91 -12.99 -15.58
CA GLU A 36 -10.47 -13.28 -15.64
C GLU A 36 -9.78 -12.52 -16.77
N VAL A 37 -10.47 -12.26 -17.88
CA VAL A 37 -9.87 -11.54 -19.02
C VAL A 37 -9.54 -10.10 -18.68
N THR A 38 -10.42 -9.37 -17.99
CA THR A 38 -10.13 -8.01 -17.54
C THR A 38 -8.90 -7.99 -16.65
N VAL A 39 -8.80 -8.93 -15.73
CA VAL A 39 -7.71 -9.05 -14.78
C VAL A 39 -6.42 -9.46 -15.48
N ASN A 40 -6.49 -10.46 -16.36
CA ASN A 40 -5.33 -10.96 -17.10
C ASN A 40 -4.74 -9.95 -18.09
N SER A 41 -5.51 -8.94 -18.52
CA SER A 41 -4.99 -7.85 -19.36
C SER A 41 -4.10 -6.88 -18.58
N LEU A 42 -4.40 -6.68 -17.28
CA LEU A 42 -3.75 -5.70 -16.43
C LEU A 42 -2.58 -6.31 -15.63
N ARG A 43 -2.63 -7.62 -15.37
CA ARG A 43 -1.67 -8.33 -14.52
C ARG A 43 -0.54 -8.96 -15.29
N ALA A 44 0.57 -9.19 -14.58
CA ALA A 44 1.62 -10.06 -15.06
C ALA A 44 1.13 -11.52 -15.08
N LYS A 45 1.44 -12.24 -16.15
CA LYS A 45 1.19 -13.69 -16.30
C LYS A 45 2.43 -14.46 -15.89
N ASP A 46 2.32 -15.77 -15.72
CA ASP A 46 3.45 -16.63 -15.38
C ASP A 46 4.61 -16.53 -16.36
N ASN A 47 4.32 -16.27 -17.64
CA ASN A 47 5.32 -16.02 -18.67
C ASN A 47 5.78 -14.55 -18.79
N SER A 48 5.34 -13.64 -17.93
CA SER A 48 5.80 -12.25 -17.94
C SER A 48 7.20 -12.13 -17.33
N PRO A 49 8.12 -11.35 -17.93
CA PRO A 49 9.48 -11.17 -17.41
C PRO A 49 9.55 -10.12 -16.30
N VAL A 50 8.65 -10.20 -15.31
CA VAL A 50 8.57 -9.32 -14.15
C VAL A 50 8.32 -10.13 -12.89
N PRO A 51 8.90 -9.76 -11.74
CA PRO A 51 8.64 -10.45 -10.48
C PRO A 51 7.28 -10.04 -9.91
N PHE A 52 6.46 -11.00 -9.52
CA PHE A 52 5.17 -10.76 -8.90
C PHE A 52 4.80 -11.88 -7.93
N VAL A 53 3.81 -11.61 -7.10
CA VAL A 53 3.14 -12.58 -6.22
C VAL A 53 1.62 -12.36 -6.31
N ASN A 54 0.87 -13.45 -6.33
CA ASN A 54 -0.58 -13.46 -6.23
C ASN A 54 -1.00 -13.86 -4.82
N ILE A 55 -1.97 -13.15 -4.25
CA ILE A 55 -2.58 -13.41 -2.96
C ILE A 55 -4.05 -13.67 -3.24
N SER A 56 -4.53 -14.84 -2.85
CA SER A 56 -5.92 -15.25 -3.10
C SER A 56 -6.87 -14.73 -2.01
N LYS A 57 -8.16 -14.76 -2.31
CA LYS A 57 -9.24 -14.50 -1.34
C LYS A 57 -9.06 -15.34 -0.07
N LYS A 58 -8.78 -16.65 -0.21
CA LYS A 58 -8.59 -17.57 0.91
C LYS A 58 -7.43 -17.15 1.82
N ASP A 59 -6.30 -16.67 1.24
CA ASP A 59 -5.16 -16.19 2.03
C ASP A 59 -5.52 -14.97 2.86
N LEU A 60 -6.34 -14.06 2.31
CA LEU A 60 -6.84 -12.87 3.00
C LEU A 60 -7.87 -13.24 4.08
N GLU A 61 -8.87 -14.07 3.77
CA GLU A 61 -9.94 -14.45 4.69
C GLU A 61 -9.40 -15.08 5.97
N ASN A 62 -8.37 -15.89 5.88
CA ASN A 62 -7.77 -16.56 7.03
C ASN A 62 -7.18 -15.61 8.08
N THR A 63 -6.84 -14.37 7.69
CA THR A 63 -6.17 -13.40 8.58
C THR A 63 -6.93 -12.08 8.72
N ASN A 64 -7.97 -11.84 7.94
CA ASN A 64 -8.76 -10.59 8.00
C ASN A 64 -9.72 -10.57 9.19
N LEU A 65 -9.25 -10.08 10.33
CA LEU A 65 -10.03 -9.98 11.58
C LEU A 65 -10.35 -8.54 12.01
N ALA A 66 -9.85 -7.52 11.35
CA ALA A 66 -10.11 -6.07 11.47
C ALA A 66 -8.95 -5.23 10.95
N GLN A 67 -7.81 -5.85 10.66
CA GLN A 67 -6.58 -5.15 10.28
C GLN A 67 -6.74 -4.46 8.92
N ASP A 68 -5.99 -3.40 8.73
CA ASP A 68 -5.87 -2.72 7.44
C ASP A 68 -5.15 -3.60 6.41
N LEU A 69 -5.42 -3.37 5.15
CA LEU A 69 -4.88 -4.19 4.06
C LEU A 69 -3.33 -4.27 4.07
N PRO A 70 -2.54 -3.20 4.31
CA PRO A 70 -1.09 -3.32 4.45
C PRO A 70 -0.66 -4.38 5.47
N THR A 71 -1.29 -4.45 6.62
CA THR A 71 -0.97 -5.43 7.67
C THR A 71 -1.17 -6.87 7.20
N LEU A 72 -2.19 -7.12 6.37
CA LEU A 72 -2.44 -8.44 5.77
C LEU A 72 -1.37 -8.83 4.73
N LEU A 73 -0.70 -7.82 4.12
CA LEU A 73 0.33 -8.00 3.10
C LEU A 73 1.76 -8.08 3.66
N LYS A 74 1.98 -7.96 4.96
CA LYS A 74 3.30 -7.83 5.59
C LYS A 74 4.26 -9.00 5.33
N ASN A 75 3.74 -10.20 5.04
CA ASN A 75 4.57 -11.38 4.76
C ASN A 75 4.92 -11.54 3.26
N THR A 76 4.62 -10.54 2.43
CA THR A 76 4.96 -10.52 1.01
C THR A 76 6.44 -10.19 0.83
N PRO A 77 7.14 -10.76 -0.18
CA PRO A 77 8.55 -10.47 -0.44
C PRO A 77 8.83 -8.98 -0.64
N SER A 78 9.90 -8.48 -0.03
CA SER A 78 10.37 -7.09 -0.12
C SER A 78 9.33 -6.04 0.32
N VAL A 79 8.32 -6.43 1.10
CA VAL A 79 7.28 -5.56 1.63
C VAL A 79 7.58 -5.20 3.08
N LEU A 80 7.47 -3.92 3.39
CA LEU A 80 7.45 -3.36 4.75
C LEU A 80 6.11 -2.70 5.00
N THR A 81 5.60 -2.84 6.21
CA THR A 81 4.35 -2.19 6.62
C THR A 81 4.54 -1.43 7.92
N THR A 82 3.81 -0.34 8.08
CA THR A 82 3.83 0.48 9.29
C THR A 82 2.41 0.73 9.79
N SER A 83 2.28 1.04 11.08
CA SER A 83 1.01 1.42 11.71
C SER A 83 1.26 2.50 12.73
N ASP A 84 0.59 3.65 12.59
CA ASP A 84 0.74 4.78 13.49
C ASP A 84 0.12 4.51 14.85
N SER A 85 -1.03 3.82 14.87
CA SER A 85 -1.69 3.38 16.12
C SER A 85 -0.96 2.22 16.83
N GLY A 86 0.05 1.62 16.18
CA GLY A 86 0.80 0.46 16.68
C GLY A 86 0.02 -0.84 16.73
N SER A 87 -1.23 -0.88 16.26
CA SER A 87 -2.13 -2.04 16.32
C SER A 87 -2.46 -2.67 14.96
N GLY A 88 -2.05 -2.04 13.85
CA GLY A 88 -2.38 -2.45 12.49
C GLY A 88 -3.80 -2.09 12.06
N ILE A 89 -4.47 -1.16 12.78
CA ILE A 89 -5.81 -0.65 12.47
C ILE A 89 -5.76 0.88 12.53
N GLY A 90 -6.32 1.55 11.53
CA GLY A 90 -6.29 3.00 11.37
C GLY A 90 -5.28 3.41 10.30
N TYR A 91 -4.36 4.33 10.61
CA TYR A 91 -3.33 4.72 9.65
C TYR A 91 -2.25 3.66 9.53
N SER A 92 -2.07 3.16 8.32
CA SER A 92 -1.06 2.18 7.96
C SER A 92 -0.48 2.48 6.57
N SER A 93 0.73 2.02 6.31
CA SER A 93 1.38 2.21 5.01
C SER A 93 2.14 0.98 4.55
N ILE A 94 2.48 0.96 3.24
CA ILE A 94 3.24 -0.11 2.60
C ILE A 94 4.44 0.47 1.86
N ARG A 95 5.58 -0.23 1.93
CA ARG A 95 6.77 0.01 1.11
C ARG A 95 7.13 -1.26 0.36
N VAL A 96 7.55 -1.11 -0.89
CA VAL A 96 8.00 -2.22 -1.72
C VAL A 96 9.44 -1.94 -2.16
N ARG A 97 10.38 -2.85 -1.85
CA ARG A 97 11.82 -2.64 -2.07
C ARG A 97 12.33 -1.31 -1.48
N GLY A 98 11.79 -0.90 -0.31
CA GLY A 98 12.10 0.38 0.34
C GLY A 98 11.50 1.62 -0.33
N SER A 99 10.83 1.51 -1.47
CA SER A 99 10.08 2.60 -2.10
C SER A 99 8.81 2.90 -1.29
N ASP A 100 8.58 4.17 -0.98
CA ASP A 100 7.43 4.60 -0.18
C ASP A 100 6.10 4.47 -0.94
N GLN A 101 4.99 4.61 -0.24
CA GLN A 101 3.65 4.42 -0.80
C GLN A 101 3.33 5.36 -1.97
N SER A 102 3.97 6.54 -2.07
CA SER A 102 3.78 7.44 -3.21
C SER A 102 4.46 6.93 -4.50
N ARG A 103 5.24 5.87 -4.41
CA ARG A 103 5.93 5.16 -5.50
C ARG A 103 5.42 3.75 -5.71
N VAL A 104 4.35 3.38 -5.01
CA VAL A 104 3.66 2.10 -5.16
C VAL A 104 2.28 2.37 -5.74
N ASN A 105 2.08 1.94 -6.98
CA ASN A 105 0.79 2.08 -7.64
C ASN A 105 -0.23 1.12 -7.06
N VAL A 106 -1.45 1.58 -6.84
CA VAL A 106 -2.58 0.75 -6.42
C VAL A 106 -3.72 0.93 -7.41
N THR A 107 -4.26 -0.18 -7.90
CA THR A 107 -5.45 -0.18 -8.74
C THR A 107 -6.53 -1.09 -8.16
N ILE A 108 -7.79 -0.69 -8.32
CA ILE A 108 -8.96 -1.52 -8.03
C ILE A 108 -9.68 -1.76 -9.35
N ASN A 109 -9.68 -3.01 -9.83
CA ASN A 109 -10.19 -3.41 -11.15
C ASN A 109 -9.57 -2.59 -12.32
N GLY A 110 -8.30 -2.20 -12.19
CA GLY A 110 -7.58 -1.37 -13.16
C GLY A 110 -7.81 0.14 -13.03
N VAL A 111 -8.75 0.59 -12.21
CA VAL A 111 -8.93 2.01 -11.91
C VAL A 111 -7.86 2.45 -10.91
N PRO A 112 -7.10 3.55 -11.19
CA PRO A 112 -6.13 4.09 -10.25
C PRO A 112 -6.79 4.48 -8.91
N TYR A 113 -6.15 4.13 -7.80
CA TYR A 113 -6.64 4.44 -6.45
C TYR A 113 -5.76 5.44 -5.70
N ASN A 114 -4.49 5.59 -6.08
CA ASN A 114 -3.62 6.59 -5.48
C ASN A 114 -4.22 7.99 -5.62
N ASP A 115 -4.15 8.78 -4.57
CA ASP A 115 -4.49 10.20 -4.61
C ASP A 115 -3.65 10.94 -5.68
N SER A 116 -4.28 11.83 -6.43
CA SER A 116 -3.64 12.42 -7.61
C SER A 116 -2.56 13.45 -7.28
N GLU A 117 -2.60 14.10 -6.12
CA GLU A 117 -1.64 15.13 -5.73
C GLU A 117 -0.51 14.56 -4.86
N SER A 118 -0.82 13.75 -3.85
CA SER A 118 0.16 13.11 -2.98
C SER A 118 0.75 11.83 -3.56
N MET A 119 0.08 11.21 -4.55
CA MET A 119 0.36 9.88 -5.11
C MET A 119 0.35 8.75 -4.07
N SER A 120 -0.08 9.02 -2.87
CA SER A 120 -0.15 8.06 -1.77
C SER A 120 -1.50 7.34 -1.73
N VAL A 121 -1.55 6.25 -0.99
CA VAL A 121 -2.80 5.55 -0.66
C VAL A 121 -3.05 5.64 0.84
N TYR A 122 -4.20 6.18 1.21
CA TYR A 122 -4.67 6.22 2.58
C TYR A 122 -5.56 5.02 2.82
N TRP A 123 -4.94 3.91 3.28
CA TRP A 123 -5.61 2.61 3.43
C TRP A 123 -6.75 2.63 4.43
N VAL A 124 -6.70 3.55 5.38
CA VAL A 124 -7.77 3.81 6.34
C VAL A 124 -9.11 4.16 5.66
N ASN A 125 -9.08 4.71 4.44
CA ASN A 125 -10.24 5.02 3.61
C ASN A 125 -10.87 3.78 2.93
N LEU A 126 -10.25 2.59 3.08
CA LEU A 126 -10.74 1.29 2.62
C LEU A 126 -11.00 0.32 3.78
N PRO A 127 -11.84 0.66 4.77
CA PRO A 127 -12.06 -0.21 5.91
C PRO A 127 -12.67 -1.54 5.50
N ASP A 128 -12.08 -2.65 6.00
CA ASP A 128 -12.53 -4.01 5.71
C ASP A 128 -12.64 -4.34 4.20
N PHE A 129 -11.88 -3.65 3.36
CA PHE A 129 -11.96 -3.87 1.91
C PHE A 129 -11.48 -5.27 1.52
N ALA A 130 -10.58 -5.86 2.32
CA ALA A 130 -10.12 -7.24 2.15
C ALA A 130 -11.27 -8.26 2.07
N SER A 131 -12.41 -8.01 2.73
CA SER A 131 -13.63 -8.83 2.65
C SER A 131 -14.38 -8.72 1.31
N SER A 132 -13.95 -7.82 0.41
CA SER A 132 -14.55 -7.63 -0.93
C SER A 132 -13.53 -7.90 -2.05
N ILE A 133 -12.40 -8.55 -1.73
CA ILE A 133 -11.30 -8.83 -2.66
C ILE A 133 -11.31 -10.30 -3.06
N GLU A 134 -11.28 -10.55 -4.37
CA GLU A 134 -11.08 -11.87 -4.96
C GLU A 134 -9.60 -12.26 -4.96
N SER A 135 -8.74 -11.31 -5.37
CA SER A 135 -7.30 -11.52 -5.41
C SER A 135 -6.52 -10.21 -5.48
N ILE A 136 -5.27 -10.26 -5.03
CA ILE A 136 -4.30 -9.18 -5.16
C ILE A 136 -3.09 -9.71 -5.91
N GLN A 137 -2.57 -8.94 -6.87
CA GLN A 137 -1.24 -9.16 -7.41
C GLN A 137 -0.33 -8.01 -7.03
N ILE A 138 0.81 -8.33 -6.42
CA ILE A 138 1.87 -7.37 -6.14
C ILE A 138 2.99 -7.60 -7.13
N GLN A 139 3.25 -6.62 -8.01
CA GLN A 139 4.41 -6.59 -8.91
C GLN A 139 5.49 -5.73 -8.25
N ARG A 140 6.74 -6.19 -8.29
CA ARG A 140 7.89 -5.48 -7.72
C ARG A 140 8.68 -4.81 -8.84
N GLY A 141 9.31 -3.65 -8.55
CA GLY A 141 9.95 -2.81 -9.55
C GLY A 141 8.96 -2.04 -10.41
N VAL A 142 9.35 -1.66 -11.62
CA VAL A 142 8.54 -0.85 -12.54
C VAL A 142 7.26 -1.54 -12.99
N GLY A 143 7.25 -2.88 -13.04
CA GLY A 143 6.08 -3.65 -13.47
C GLY A 143 5.66 -3.39 -14.92
N THR A 144 4.39 -3.71 -15.25
CA THR A 144 3.82 -3.54 -16.61
C THR A 144 3.23 -2.14 -16.81
N SER A 145 3.12 -1.66 -18.05
CA SER A 145 2.59 -0.33 -18.41
C SER A 145 1.08 -0.18 -18.19
N THR A 146 0.38 -1.26 -17.90
CA THR A 146 -1.03 -1.25 -17.49
C THR A 146 -1.25 -0.68 -16.09
N ASN A 147 -0.16 -0.53 -15.31
CA ASN A 147 -0.16 0.12 -14.01
C ASN A 147 -0.20 1.65 -14.17
N GLY A 148 -0.71 2.34 -13.17
CA GLY A 148 -0.86 3.80 -13.17
C GLY A 148 0.45 4.58 -12.95
N SER A 149 0.31 5.87 -12.64
CA SER A 149 1.40 6.84 -12.50
C SER A 149 2.42 6.53 -11.40
N ALA A 150 1.98 5.95 -10.30
CA ALA A 150 2.85 5.62 -9.17
C ALA A 150 3.56 4.26 -9.31
N ALA A 151 3.49 3.57 -10.48
CA ALA A 151 4.19 2.32 -10.74
C ALA A 151 5.69 2.56 -10.96
N PHE A 152 6.41 2.83 -9.87
CA PHE A 152 7.82 3.18 -9.83
C PHE A 152 8.64 2.17 -9.01
N GLY A 153 8.23 1.91 -7.76
CA GLY A 153 8.85 0.90 -6.89
C GLY A 153 8.10 -0.43 -6.83
N GLY A 154 6.83 -0.40 -7.17
CA GLY A 154 5.95 -1.57 -7.21
C GLY A 154 4.52 -1.22 -7.58
N SER A 155 3.68 -2.24 -7.75
CA SER A 155 2.23 -2.08 -7.95
C SER A 155 1.43 -3.14 -7.22
N VAL A 156 0.28 -2.72 -6.69
CA VAL A 156 -0.71 -3.56 -6.01
C VAL A 156 -1.99 -3.53 -6.85
N ASN A 157 -2.29 -4.63 -7.54
CA ASN A 157 -3.44 -4.75 -8.41
C ASN A 157 -4.54 -5.56 -7.70
N ILE A 158 -5.57 -4.88 -7.24
CA ILE A 158 -6.69 -5.44 -6.49
C ILE A 158 -7.83 -5.77 -7.46
N GLN A 159 -8.33 -6.99 -7.35
CA GLN A 159 -9.57 -7.42 -8.01
C GLN A 159 -10.65 -7.59 -6.96
N THR A 160 -11.82 -6.99 -7.16
CA THR A 160 -12.98 -7.19 -6.32
C THR A 160 -13.65 -8.53 -6.61
N ASN A 161 -14.47 -9.02 -5.68
CA ASN A 161 -15.14 -10.32 -5.76
C ASN A 161 -15.68 -10.61 -7.16
N ALA A 162 -15.47 -11.85 -7.63
CA ALA A 162 -16.15 -12.39 -8.78
C ALA A 162 -17.65 -12.62 -8.47
N ALA A 163 -18.46 -12.84 -9.50
CA ALA A 163 -19.85 -13.23 -9.32
C ALA A 163 -19.93 -14.60 -8.63
N SER A 164 -20.86 -14.75 -7.71
CA SER A 164 -21.15 -16.04 -7.08
C SER A 164 -22.21 -16.81 -7.88
N ASP A 165 -21.99 -18.10 -8.10
CA ASP A 165 -22.99 -18.98 -8.73
C ASP A 165 -24.16 -19.29 -7.82
N VAL A 166 -23.97 -19.19 -6.50
CA VAL A 166 -24.98 -19.53 -5.47
C VAL A 166 -25.31 -18.32 -4.61
N ALA A 167 -26.55 -18.30 -4.14
CA ALA A 167 -26.95 -17.33 -3.12
C ALA A 167 -26.22 -17.64 -1.82
N LEU A 168 -25.70 -16.59 -1.15
CA LEU A 168 -25.05 -16.74 0.13
C LEU A 168 -25.33 -15.52 1.02
N PHE A 169 -25.28 -15.74 2.31
CA PHE A 169 -25.34 -14.70 3.31
C PHE A 169 -24.30 -15.01 4.40
N GLU A 170 -23.48 -14.03 4.75
CA GLU A 170 -22.40 -14.21 5.70
C GLU A 170 -22.44 -13.13 6.79
N ILE A 171 -22.11 -13.53 8.01
CA ILE A 171 -21.91 -12.65 9.15
C ILE A 171 -20.50 -12.88 9.67
N ASN A 172 -19.65 -11.85 9.60
CA ASN A 172 -18.27 -11.92 10.04
C ASN A 172 -18.04 -10.95 11.20
N ASN A 173 -17.79 -11.50 12.39
CA ASN A 173 -17.54 -10.70 13.59
C ASN A 173 -16.17 -11.02 14.17
N SER A 174 -15.48 -10.00 14.66
CA SER A 174 -14.28 -10.20 15.45
C SER A 174 -14.21 -9.26 16.65
N LEU A 175 -13.47 -9.69 17.67
CA LEU A 175 -13.17 -8.93 18.86
C LEU A 175 -11.71 -9.18 19.26
N GLY A 176 -11.08 -8.23 19.96
CA GLY A 176 -9.70 -8.41 20.37
C GLY A 176 -9.14 -7.32 21.26
N SER A 177 -7.84 -7.35 21.39
CA SER A 177 -7.06 -6.39 22.17
C SER A 177 -7.37 -4.95 21.75
N PHE A 178 -7.12 -4.01 22.63
CA PHE A 178 -7.36 -2.57 22.42
C PHE A 178 -8.83 -2.23 22.13
N ASN A 179 -9.77 -2.97 22.75
CA ASN A 179 -11.22 -2.82 22.53
C ASN A 179 -11.61 -2.92 21.03
N THR A 180 -10.88 -3.72 20.27
CA THR A 180 -11.16 -3.92 18.86
C THR A 180 -12.41 -4.74 18.67
N VAL A 181 -13.33 -4.27 17.82
CA VAL A 181 -14.54 -4.96 17.41
C VAL A 181 -14.77 -4.70 15.92
N LYS A 182 -14.98 -5.78 15.16
CA LYS A 182 -15.44 -5.74 13.77
C LYS A 182 -16.82 -6.41 13.69
N ASN A 183 -17.73 -5.80 12.94
CA ASN A 183 -19.00 -6.41 12.54
C ASN A 183 -19.17 -6.19 11.03
N SER A 184 -19.35 -7.27 10.30
CA SER A 184 -19.57 -7.25 8.86
C SER A 184 -20.67 -8.21 8.48
N VAL A 185 -21.48 -7.82 7.52
CA VAL A 185 -22.46 -8.68 6.87
C VAL A 185 -22.29 -8.55 5.37
N SER A 186 -22.35 -9.69 4.67
CA SER A 186 -22.29 -9.75 3.21
C SER A 186 -23.36 -10.68 2.66
N PHE A 187 -23.75 -10.44 1.42
CA PHE A 187 -24.70 -11.26 0.70
C PHE A 187 -24.36 -11.33 -0.78
N SER A 188 -24.78 -12.40 -1.44
CA SER A 188 -24.92 -12.52 -2.88
C SER A 188 -26.25 -13.21 -3.20
N THR A 189 -26.89 -12.79 -4.29
CA THR A 189 -28.10 -13.44 -4.80
C THR A 189 -27.80 -14.76 -5.54
N GLY A 190 -26.49 -15.01 -5.85
CA GLY A 190 -26.16 -15.92 -6.91
C GLY A 190 -26.66 -15.41 -8.25
N PHE A 191 -26.42 -16.16 -9.33
CA PHE A 191 -26.97 -15.79 -10.64
C PHE A 191 -28.47 -15.98 -10.72
N ILE A 192 -29.18 -14.89 -11.00
CA ILE A 192 -30.61 -14.87 -11.32
C ILE A 192 -30.75 -15.06 -12.84
N ASN A 193 -31.49 -16.11 -13.28
CA ASN A 193 -31.65 -16.47 -14.67
C ASN A 193 -30.30 -16.63 -15.43
N ASP A 194 -29.26 -17.15 -14.76
CA ASP A 194 -27.91 -17.37 -15.27
C ASP A 194 -27.22 -16.10 -15.83
N LYS A 195 -27.71 -14.90 -15.53
CA LYS A 195 -27.22 -13.65 -16.10
C LYS A 195 -26.96 -12.52 -15.14
N PHE A 196 -27.72 -12.41 -14.05
CA PHE A 196 -27.65 -11.28 -13.15
C PHE A 196 -27.24 -11.72 -11.75
N GLU A 197 -26.30 -11.02 -11.16
CA GLU A 197 -25.91 -11.18 -9.76
C GLU A 197 -25.88 -9.83 -9.08
N LEU A 198 -26.37 -9.79 -7.85
CA LEU A 198 -26.26 -8.64 -6.97
C LEU A 198 -25.60 -9.11 -5.67
N SER A 199 -24.51 -8.46 -5.31
CA SER A 199 -23.83 -8.70 -4.03
C SER A 199 -23.53 -7.42 -3.29
N GLY A 200 -23.35 -7.55 -1.97
CA GLY A 200 -23.04 -6.40 -1.14
C GLY A 200 -22.48 -6.75 0.21
N ARG A 201 -21.85 -5.77 0.84
CA ARG A 201 -21.30 -5.86 2.19
C ARG A 201 -21.47 -4.54 2.94
N LEU A 202 -21.77 -4.65 4.23
CA LEU A 202 -21.73 -3.56 5.21
C LEU A 202 -20.75 -3.93 6.30
N SER A 203 -19.85 -3.01 6.68
CA SER A 203 -18.87 -3.26 7.72
C SER A 203 -18.69 -2.07 8.65
N ARG A 204 -18.37 -2.38 9.90
CA ARG A 204 -17.97 -1.43 10.93
C ARG A 204 -16.82 -2.01 11.73
N ILE A 205 -15.77 -1.22 11.89
CA ILE A 205 -14.62 -1.52 12.76
C ILE A 205 -14.50 -0.41 13.81
N LYS A 206 -14.19 -0.80 15.04
CA LYS A 206 -13.80 0.10 16.12
C LYS A 206 -12.59 -0.49 16.81
N SER A 207 -11.57 0.34 17.07
CA SER A 207 -10.38 -0.02 17.86
C SER A 207 -9.98 1.16 18.73
N GLY A 208 -9.36 0.91 19.86
CA GLY A 208 -8.73 1.95 20.69
C GLY A 208 -7.29 2.25 20.30
N GLY A 209 -6.67 1.37 19.46
CA GLY A 209 -5.25 1.44 19.14
C GLY A 209 -4.34 1.03 20.31
N TYR A 210 -3.07 0.79 20.03
CA TYR A 210 -2.07 0.53 21.08
C TYR A 210 -1.58 1.83 21.73
N ILE A 211 -1.32 2.84 20.93
CA ILE A 211 -0.93 4.18 21.40
C ILE A 211 -2.12 4.83 22.11
N ASP A 212 -1.89 5.62 23.15
CA ASP A 212 -2.95 6.32 23.87
C ASP A 212 -3.62 7.34 22.95
N ARG A 213 -4.97 7.41 22.96
CA ARG A 213 -5.75 8.27 22.06
C ARG A 213 -5.38 8.09 20.59
N SER A 214 -5.37 6.83 20.14
CA SER A 214 -5.19 6.43 18.73
C SER A 214 -6.35 5.61 18.20
N GLY A 215 -7.55 5.90 18.70
CA GLY A 215 -8.75 5.15 18.37
C GLY A 215 -9.18 5.36 16.93
N SER A 216 -9.85 4.35 16.39
CA SER A 216 -10.42 4.36 15.03
C SER A 216 -11.86 3.91 15.05
N LYS A 217 -12.74 4.62 14.32
CA LYS A 217 -14.16 4.31 14.12
C LYS A 217 -14.41 4.31 12.62
N LEU A 218 -14.32 3.14 12.01
CA LEU A 218 -14.34 2.95 10.58
C LEU A 218 -15.66 2.32 10.13
N ARG A 219 -16.19 2.76 8.99
CA ARG A 219 -17.40 2.20 8.37
C ARG A 219 -17.18 2.09 6.87
N SER A 220 -17.70 1.03 6.28
CA SER A 220 -17.68 0.86 4.83
C SER A 220 -18.90 0.12 4.32
N TYR A 221 -19.20 0.33 3.06
CA TYR A 221 -20.08 -0.52 2.30
C TYR A 221 -19.47 -0.86 0.94
N PHE A 222 -19.94 -1.96 0.38
CA PHE A 222 -19.61 -2.40 -0.97
C PHE A 222 -20.88 -2.94 -1.60
N LEU A 223 -21.21 -2.49 -2.81
CA LEU A 223 -22.33 -2.96 -3.60
C LEU A 223 -21.87 -3.22 -5.02
N GLN A 224 -22.19 -4.39 -5.55
CA GLN A 224 -21.82 -4.84 -6.88
C GLN A 224 -23.02 -5.43 -7.58
N GLY A 225 -23.25 -5.04 -8.84
CA GLY A 225 -24.18 -5.68 -9.75
C GLY A 225 -23.45 -6.19 -10.97
N ILE A 226 -23.67 -7.42 -11.38
CA ILE A 226 -23.06 -8.05 -12.54
C ILE A 226 -24.14 -8.51 -13.49
N TYR A 227 -23.97 -8.19 -14.77
CA TYR A 227 -24.65 -8.83 -15.90
C TYR A 227 -23.63 -9.60 -16.70
N LYS A 228 -23.89 -10.88 -16.97
CA LYS A 228 -23.03 -11.77 -17.76
C LYS A 228 -23.85 -12.58 -18.74
N ASP A 229 -23.38 -12.66 -19.97
CA ASP A 229 -23.79 -13.67 -20.94
C ASP A 229 -22.55 -14.32 -21.59
N SER A 230 -22.72 -15.06 -22.68
CA SER A 230 -21.62 -15.78 -23.34
C SER A 230 -20.44 -14.87 -23.70
N ASN A 231 -20.70 -13.63 -24.07
CA ASN A 231 -19.72 -12.76 -24.72
C ASN A 231 -19.58 -11.38 -24.07
N THR A 232 -20.45 -11.07 -23.10
CA THR A 232 -20.50 -9.75 -22.49
C THR A 232 -20.50 -9.86 -20.97
N LEU A 233 -19.67 -9.06 -20.32
CA LEU A 233 -19.71 -8.82 -18.88
C LEU A 233 -19.87 -7.33 -18.62
N ILE A 234 -20.87 -6.97 -17.84
CA ILE A 234 -21.03 -5.60 -17.30
C ILE A 234 -21.00 -5.68 -15.79
N LYS A 235 -20.12 -4.91 -15.16
CA LYS A 235 -19.94 -4.85 -13.72
C LYS A 235 -20.11 -3.42 -13.25
N LEU A 236 -21.07 -3.18 -12.36
CA LEU A 236 -21.33 -1.90 -11.72
C LEU A 236 -20.95 -2.02 -10.25
N LEU A 237 -20.09 -1.12 -9.76
CA LEU A 237 -19.66 -1.08 -8.37
C LEU A 237 -19.94 0.29 -7.77
N ASN A 238 -20.38 0.25 -6.50
CA ASN A 238 -20.39 1.43 -5.64
C ASN A 238 -19.87 1.00 -4.27
N PHE A 239 -18.82 1.62 -3.79
CA PHE A 239 -18.26 1.34 -2.48
C PHE A 239 -17.77 2.63 -1.81
N ALA A 240 -17.74 2.63 -0.49
CA ALA A 240 -17.29 3.77 0.27
C ALA A 240 -16.61 3.36 1.56
N GLY A 241 -15.70 4.23 2.01
CA GLY A 241 -15.13 4.23 3.35
C GLY A 241 -15.37 5.56 4.05
N HIS A 242 -15.62 5.50 5.35
CA HIS A 242 -15.69 6.65 6.23
C HIS A 242 -14.89 6.34 7.48
N GLU A 243 -13.90 7.15 7.73
CA GLU A 243 -13.07 7.11 8.92
C GLU A 243 -13.36 8.26 9.88
N ILE A 244 -13.24 8.00 11.15
CA ILE A 244 -12.99 8.96 12.21
C ILE A 244 -11.89 8.34 13.05
N THR A 245 -10.68 8.92 12.98
CA THR A 245 -9.49 8.41 13.65
C THR A 245 -8.88 9.48 14.52
N ASP A 246 -8.55 9.09 15.75
CA ASP A 246 -7.74 9.95 16.61
C ASP A 246 -6.33 10.06 16.00
N GLN A 247 -5.70 11.23 16.10
CA GLN A 247 -4.43 11.49 15.46
C GLN A 247 -3.26 10.81 16.20
N ALA A 248 -2.66 9.77 15.60
CA ALA A 248 -1.52 9.04 16.16
C ALA A 248 -0.21 9.29 15.39
N TRP A 249 -0.19 10.23 14.45
CA TRP A 249 0.92 10.46 13.51
C TRP A 249 2.03 11.40 14.00
N PHE A 250 1.98 11.84 15.27
CA PHE A 250 3.01 12.75 15.80
C PHE A 250 4.30 12.02 16.19
N GLY A 251 4.19 10.75 16.61
CA GLY A 251 5.32 10.00 17.15
C GLY A 251 5.80 10.53 18.51
N ILE A 252 6.82 9.89 19.07
CA ILE A 252 7.43 10.26 20.37
C ILE A 252 8.95 10.27 20.28
N ASP A 253 9.63 11.13 21.03
CA ASP A 253 11.08 11.16 21.11
C ASP A 253 11.67 9.92 21.81
N SER A 254 12.99 9.75 21.73
CA SER A 254 13.68 8.58 22.26
C SER A 254 13.54 8.45 23.79
N THR A 255 13.52 9.54 24.54
CA THR A 255 13.37 9.53 26.01
C THR A 255 11.95 9.09 26.40
N THR A 256 10.95 9.59 25.69
CA THR A 256 9.55 9.19 25.87
C THR A 256 9.35 7.72 25.44
N LEU A 257 10.03 7.27 24.38
CA LEU A 257 10.00 5.88 23.93
C LEU A 257 10.45 4.90 25.03
N GLU A 258 11.45 5.25 25.83
CA GLU A 258 11.93 4.45 26.96
C GLU A 258 11.03 4.52 28.20
N SER A 259 10.44 5.71 28.48
CA SER A 259 9.71 5.94 29.72
C SER A 259 8.19 5.74 29.61
N ASN A 260 7.60 6.02 28.45
CA ASN A 260 6.16 5.91 28.19
C ASN A 260 5.87 5.64 26.70
N ARG A 261 6.09 4.42 26.26
CA ARG A 261 5.95 4.01 24.86
C ARG A 261 4.58 4.26 24.24
N ARG A 262 3.53 4.40 25.05
CA ARG A 262 2.16 4.60 24.56
C ARG A 262 1.75 6.06 24.50
N TYR A 263 2.61 6.97 24.95
CA TYR A 263 2.29 8.39 24.97
C TYR A 263 1.97 8.93 23.56
N ASN A 264 0.99 9.82 23.50
CA ASN A 264 0.61 10.54 22.29
C ASN A 264 0.45 12.03 22.62
N PRO A 265 1.23 12.93 22.02
CA PRO A 265 1.14 14.38 22.28
C PRO A 265 -0.05 15.04 21.60
N ALA A 266 -0.79 14.35 20.74
CA ALA A 266 -1.89 14.92 19.98
C ALA A 266 -2.94 15.59 20.88
N GLY A 267 -3.26 16.85 20.58
CA GLY A 267 -4.27 17.63 21.30
C GLY A 267 -3.93 18.01 22.72
N GLU A 268 -2.66 17.89 23.14
CA GLU A 268 -2.23 18.29 24.48
C GLU A 268 -2.31 19.81 24.66
N TYR A 269 -2.88 20.23 25.80
CA TYR A 269 -2.88 21.64 26.25
C TYR A 269 -2.83 21.73 27.78
N TYR A 270 -2.65 22.94 28.32
CA TYR A 270 -2.47 23.15 29.74
C TYR A 270 -3.57 24.05 30.32
N ASP A 271 -4.11 23.63 31.47
CA ASP A 271 -5.00 24.50 32.25
C ASP A 271 -4.24 25.63 32.95
N LYS A 272 -4.97 26.52 33.61
CA LYS A 272 -4.38 27.66 34.36
C LYS A 272 -3.46 27.25 35.52
N ASN A 273 -3.51 25.99 35.95
CA ASN A 273 -2.69 25.45 37.03
C ASN A 273 -1.50 24.65 36.47
N GLY A 274 -1.33 24.57 35.15
CA GLY A 274 -0.31 23.80 34.49
C GLY A 274 -0.61 22.28 34.39
N ASN A 275 -1.86 21.86 34.62
CA ASN A 275 -2.24 20.47 34.43
C ASN A 275 -2.41 20.17 32.94
N VAL A 276 -1.91 19.00 32.53
CA VAL A 276 -2.06 18.51 31.17
C VAL A 276 -3.51 18.09 30.92
N LEU A 277 -4.09 18.58 29.85
CA LEU A 277 -5.39 18.21 29.31
C LEU A 277 -5.24 17.84 27.84
N TYR A 278 -6.26 17.19 27.28
CA TYR A 278 -6.28 16.78 25.88
C TYR A 278 -7.56 17.22 25.23
N TYR A 279 -7.45 17.65 23.98
CA TYR A 279 -8.60 18.06 23.18
C TYR A 279 -9.33 16.83 22.64
N ASP A 280 -10.63 16.74 22.91
CA ASP A 280 -11.42 15.52 22.62
C ASP A 280 -11.67 15.29 21.13
N ASN A 281 -11.63 16.37 20.30
CA ASN A 281 -11.87 16.27 18.87
C ASN A 281 -10.59 16.38 18.04
N GLN A 282 -9.45 15.98 18.61
CA GLN A 282 -8.17 15.86 17.88
C GLN A 282 -8.24 14.65 16.95
N ASP A 283 -9.05 14.74 15.91
CA ASP A 283 -9.35 13.63 15.00
C ASP A 283 -9.21 14.00 13.51
N ASP A 284 -9.13 12.99 12.69
CA ASP A 284 -9.31 13.03 11.25
C ASP A 284 -10.65 12.41 10.92
N ASN A 285 -11.39 13.03 10.02
CA ASN A 285 -12.74 12.63 9.63
C ASN A 285 -12.86 12.77 8.12
N TYR A 286 -12.68 11.67 7.41
CA TYR A 286 -12.69 11.68 5.96
C TYR A 286 -13.59 10.58 5.39
N LYS A 287 -14.25 10.88 4.29
CA LYS A 287 -15.13 9.97 3.55
C LYS A 287 -14.77 9.96 2.08
N GLN A 288 -14.72 8.77 1.47
CA GLN A 288 -14.64 8.58 0.03
C GLN A 288 -15.76 7.68 -0.47
N ASP A 289 -16.43 8.11 -1.53
CA ASP A 289 -17.43 7.34 -2.28
C ASP A 289 -16.88 7.04 -3.69
N HIS A 290 -16.91 5.78 -4.10
CA HIS A 290 -16.38 5.32 -5.38
C HIS A 290 -17.47 4.68 -6.23
N TYR A 291 -17.48 5.01 -7.50
CA TYR A 291 -18.36 4.45 -8.51
C TYR A 291 -17.54 3.95 -9.68
N GLN A 292 -17.77 2.71 -10.10
CA GLN A 292 -17.09 2.11 -11.26
C GLN A 292 -18.12 1.40 -12.13
N LEU A 293 -18.01 1.56 -13.45
CA LEU A 293 -18.73 0.81 -14.45
C LEU A 293 -17.71 0.16 -15.39
N HIS A 294 -17.71 -1.16 -15.47
CA HIS A 294 -16.87 -1.92 -16.41
C HIS A 294 -17.73 -2.63 -17.43
N TRP A 295 -17.31 -2.60 -18.67
CA TRP A 295 -17.91 -3.32 -19.78
C TRP A 295 -16.82 -4.09 -20.53
N ASN A 296 -16.95 -5.42 -20.56
CA ASN A 296 -16.07 -6.34 -21.24
C ASN A 296 -16.83 -7.05 -22.35
N GLN A 297 -16.23 -7.13 -23.53
CA GLN A 297 -16.84 -7.75 -24.69
C GLN A 297 -15.85 -8.66 -25.40
N ASP A 298 -16.18 -9.95 -25.54
CA ASP A 298 -15.51 -10.90 -26.41
C ASP A 298 -16.17 -10.84 -27.81
N TYR A 299 -15.36 -10.69 -28.84
CA TYR A 299 -15.81 -10.61 -30.23
C TYR A 299 -15.69 -11.95 -30.97
N GLU A 300 -15.37 -13.07 -30.29
CA GLU A 300 -15.24 -14.42 -30.84
C GLU A 300 -14.18 -14.56 -31.95
N ASN A 301 -13.44 -13.52 -32.26
CA ASN A 301 -12.38 -13.49 -33.28
C ASN A 301 -10.98 -13.30 -32.65
N GLY A 302 -10.87 -13.61 -31.35
CA GLY A 302 -9.66 -13.45 -30.54
C GLY A 302 -9.45 -12.05 -30.00
N TRP A 303 -10.34 -11.09 -30.30
CA TRP A 303 -10.32 -9.75 -29.69
C TRP A 303 -11.26 -9.66 -28.51
N ILE A 304 -10.79 -9.02 -27.45
CA ILE A 304 -11.57 -8.67 -26.27
C ILE A 304 -11.35 -7.21 -25.96
N SER A 305 -12.43 -6.46 -25.75
CA SER A 305 -12.37 -5.08 -25.30
C SER A 305 -12.79 -4.95 -23.85
N ASN A 306 -12.12 -4.03 -23.14
CA ASN A 306 -12.47 -3.64 -21.78
C ASN A 306 -12.62 -2.12 -21.74
N PHE A 307 -13.73 -1.64 -21.21
CA PHE A 307 -13.96 -0.22 -20.95
C PHE A 307 -14.38 -0.03 -19.50
N GLY A 308 -13.80 0.96 -18.83
CA GLY A 308 -14.15 1.32 -17.48
C GLY A 308 -14.40 2.82 -17.36
N LEU A 309 -15.45 3.20 -16.65
CA LEU A 309 -15.70 4.57 -16.20
C LEU A 309 -15.61 4.59 -14.70
N HIS A 310 -15.04 5.64 -14.16
CA HIS A 310 -14.94 5.79 -12.71
C HIS A 310 -15.19 7.23 -12.26
N TYR A 311 -15.70 7.33 -11.04
CA TYR A 311 -15.86 8.59 -10.32
C TYR A 311 -15.61 8.33 -8.83
N THR A 312 -14.79 9.15 -8.22
CA THR A 312 -14.53 9.17 -6.78
C THR A 312 -14.79 10.57 -6.25
N TYR A 313 -15.59 10.67 -5.19
CA TYR A 313 -15.76 11.88 -4.41
C TYR A 313 -15.19 11.70 -3.03
N GLY A 314 -14.32 12.61 -2.62
CA GLY A 314 -13.66 12.60 -1.31
C GLY A 314 -13.89 13.91 -0.58
N ARG A 315 -14.27 13.84 0.70
CA ARG A 315 -14.40 15.03 1.54
C ARG A 315 -14.15 14.72 3.00
N GLY A 316 -13.36 15.57 3.64
CA GLY A 316 -13.09 15.47 5.07
C GLY A 316 -12.16 16.55 5.59
N PHE A 317 -11.84 16.43 6.85
CA PHE A 317 -10.97 17.36 7.55
C PHE A 317 -10.23 16.65 8.68
N PHE A 318 -9.10 17.19 9.06
CA PHE A 318 -8.52 16.95 10.37
C PHE A 318 -8.61 18.21 11.24
N GLU A 319 -8.85 18.03 12.54
CA GLU A 319 -9.04 19.11 13.51
C GLU A 319 -7.93 19.09 14.54
N ASN A 320 -7.31 20.24 14.78
CA ASN A 320 -6.19 20.39 15.69
C ASN A 320 -6.45 21.43 16.75
N TYR A 321 -6.06 21.13 17.99
CA TYR A 321 -5.75 22.13 18.99
C TYR A 321 -4.27 22.51 18.85
N ASN A 322 -4.00 23.77 18.58
CA ASN A 322 -2.65 24.31 18.42
C ASN A 322 -2.31 25.20 19.62
N LEU A 323 -1.24 24.86 20.32
CA LEU A 323 -0.68 25.71 21.37
C LEU A 323 -0.02 26.96 20.77
N ALA A 324 -0.11 28.08 21.49
CA ALA A 324 0.69 29.24 21.18
C ALA A 324 2.19 28.92 21.24
N PHE A 325 2.91 29.22 20.16
CA PHE A 325 4.35 28.93 20.07
C PHE A 325 5.24 30.09 20.52
N ASP A 326 4.68 31.30 20.62
CA ASP A 326 5.37 32.51 21.12
C ASP A 326 4.40 33.50 21.79
N SER A 327 4.93 34.62 22.29
CA SER A 327 4.13 35.66 22.96
C SER A 327 3.18 36.45 22.04
N ASN A 328 3.30 36.27 20.72
CA ASN A 328 2.47 36.96 19.72
C ASN A 328 1.40 36.05 19.13
N SER A 329 1.48 34.76 19.41
CA SER A 329 0.49 33.77 19.02
C SER A 329 -0.46 33.42 20.14
N SER A 330 -1.59 32.84 19.83
CA SER A 330 -2.61 32.40 20.78
C SER A 330 -3.02 30.96 20.45
N ASP A 331 -3.39 30.23 21.50
CA ASP A 331 -4.00 28.94 21.32
C ASP A 331 -5.19 29.03 20.37
N ASN A 332 -5.31 28.07 19.47
CA ASN A 332 -6.41 28.04 18.54
C ASN A 332 -6.84 26.60 18.20
N ILE A 333 -8.04 26.47 17.66
CA ILE A 333 -8.54 25.23 17.07
C ILE A 333 -8.80 25.51 15.61
N ASP A 334 -8.17 24.74 14.73
CA ASP A 334 -8.36 24.81 13.30
C ASP A 334 -8.88 23.49 12.71
N ARG A 335 -9.53 23.59 11.57
CA ARG A 335 -9.82 22.47 10.67
C ARG A 335 -9.15 22.69 9.34
N ARG A 336 -8.56 21.62 8.82
CA ARG A 336 -7.98 21.62 7.47
C ARG A 336 -8.70 20.62 6.63
N TRP A 337 -9.34 21.13 5.59
CA TRP A 337 -10.25 20.40 4.73
C TRP A 337 -9.59 19.98 3.43
N LEU A 338 -10.02 18.83 2.93
CA LEU A 338 -9.88 18.40 1.56
C LEU A 338 -11.28 18.08 1.01
N ASP A 339 -11.59 18.62 -0.17
CA ASP A 339 -12.82 18.36 -0.93
C ASP A 339 -12.41 18.10 -2.37
N ASN A 340 -12.60 16.88 -2.88
CA ASN A 340 -12.04 16.50 -4.17
C ASN A 340 -12.92 15.56 -4.99
N ASP A 341 -12.80 15.73 -6.31
CA ASP A 341 -13.38 14.90 -7.34
C ASP A 341 -12.28 14.26 -8.19
N PHE A 342 -12.38 12.95 -8.43
CA PHE A 342 -11.50 12.22 -9.33
C PHE A 342 -12.31 11.33 -10.25
N TYR A 343 -12.19 11.52 -11.56
CA TYR A 343 -12.98 10.80 -12.53
C TYR A 343 -12.22 10.53 -13.81
N GLY A 344 -12.68 9.53 -14.57
CA GLY A 344 -12.04 9.20 -15.81
C GLY A 344 -12.57 7.95 -16.48
N LEU A 345 -11.83 7.56 -17.50
CA LEU A 345 -12.07 6.34 -18.24
C LEU A 345 -10.77 5.55 -18.41
N ILE A 346 -10.92 4.23 -18.44
CA ILE A 346 -9.86 3.28 -18.81
C ILE A 346 -10.36 2.42 -19.95
N PHE A 347 -9.47 2.00 -20.85
CA PHE A 347 -9.83 1.08 -21.92
C PHE A 347 -8.65 0.20 -22.33
N SER A 348 -8.95 -1.00 -22.79
CA SER A 348 -7.97 -1.86 -23.47
C SER A 348 -8.63 -2.76 -24.49
N PHE A 349 -7.84 -3.12 -25.51
CA PHE A 349 -8.15 -4.12 -26.52
C PHE A 349 -7.07 -5.19 -26.46
N ASN A 350 -7.49 -6.42 -26.24
CA ASN A 350 -6.62 -7.56 -26.12
C ASN A 350 -6.83 -8.49 -27.30
N ASN A 351 -5.75 -9.03 -27.86
CA ASN A 351 -5.81 -10.09 -28.86
C ASN A 351 -4.84 -11.21 -28.49
N ASN A 352 -5.38 -12.38 -28.32
CA ASN A 352 -4.61 -13.59 -28.02
C ASN A 352 -4.59 -14.51 -29.25
N SER A 353 -3.40 -14.94 -29.62
CA SER A 353 -3.13 -15.87 -30.69
C SER A 353 -2.07 -16.89 -30.24
N ASP A 354 -1.94 -18.01 -30.95
CA ASP A 354 -0.89 -19.00 -30.69
C ASP A 354 0.52 -18.43 -30.76
N ASN A 355 0.73 -17.36 -31.52
CA ASN A 355 2.04 -16.77 -31.78
C ASN A 355 2.31 -15.50 -31.00
N TYR A 356 1.27 -14.84 -30.43
CA TYR A 356 1.43 -13.60 -29.72
C TYR A 356 0.24 -13.32 -28.79
N ASN A 357 0.51 -12.48 -27.79
CA ASN A 357 -0.50 -11.82 -26.99
C ASN A 357 -0.25 -10.30 -27.06
N ALA A 358 -1.22 -9.57 -27.61
CA ALA A 358 -1.11 -8.12 -27.80
C ALA A 358 -2.18 -7.37 -27.02
N ILE A 359 -1.78 -6.29 -26.37
CA ILE A 359 -2.68 -5.40 -25.61
C ILE A 359 -2.38 -3.97 -26.01
N ILE A 360 -3.41 -3.22 -26.38
CA ILE A 360 -3.34 -1.77 -26.60
C ILE A 360 -4.39 -1.14 -25.70
N GLY A 361 -4.02 -0.11 -24.99
CA GLY A 361 -4.96 0.54 -24.08
C GLY A 361 -4.54 1.92 -23.64
N GLY A 362 -5.30 2.47 -22.73
CA GLY A 362 -5.04 3.79 -22.18
C GLY A 362 -6.04 4.20 -21.13
N SER A 363 -5.83 5.38 -20.59
CA SER A 363 -6.73 6.03 -19.65
C SER A 363 -6.70 7.54 -19.81
N TYR A 364 -7.81 8.17 -19.44
CA TYR A 364 -7.87 9.60 -19.20
C TYR A 364 -8.46 9.83 -17.83
N ASN A 365 -7.74 10.54 -16.98
CA ASN A 365 -8.14 10.83 -15.60
C ASN A 365 -8.10 12.33 -15.36
N LYS A 366 -9.04 12.84 -14.58
CA LYS A 366 -9.08 14.21 -14.12
C LYS A 366 -9.35 14.27 -12.63
N TYR A 367 -8.57 15.10 -11.95
CA TYR A 367 -8.69 15.42 -10.54
C TYR A 367 -8.92 16.91 -10.36
N GLU A 368 -9.84 17.25 -9.46
CA GLU A 368 -10.14 18.61 -9.02
C GLU A 368 -10.26 18.58 -7.49
N GLY A 369 -9.45 19.36 -6.79
CA GLY A 369 -9.41 19.38 -5.32
C GLY A 369 -9.34 20.79 -4.77
N GLU A 370 -9.99 21.02 -3.64
CA GLU A 370 -9.91 22.23 -2.83
C GLU A 370 -9.32 21.87 -1.46
N HIS A 371 -8.25 22.57 -1.07
CA HIS A 371 -7.64 22.48 0.28
C HIS A 371 -7.89 23.82 0.97
N PHE A 372 -8.52 23.80 2.16
CA PHE A 372 -8.76 25.02 2.89
C PHE A 372 -8.74 24.82 4.39
N GLY A 373 -8.36 25.87 5.12
CA GLY A 373 -8.33 25.87 6.58
C GLY A 373 -9.33 26.86 7.16
N GLU A 374 -9.99 26.47 8.27
CA GLU A 374 -10.96 27.27 9.01
C GLU A 374 -10.58 27.33 10.49
N TYR A 375 -10.63 28.52 11.11
CA TYR A 375 -10.54 28.62 12.56
C TYR A 375 -11.90 28.34 13.20
N LEU A 376 -11.91 27.43 14.17
CA LEU A 376 -13.09 27.16 15.02
C LEU A 376 -13.07 27.97 16.31
N TRP A 377 -11.87 28.25 16.81
CA TRP A 377 -11.67 29.00 18.03
C TRP A 377 -10.25 29.60 18.04
N ASN A 378 -10.12 30.78 18.70
CA ASN A 378 -8.83 31.43 18.90
C ASN A 378 -8.87 32.22 20.25
N ALA A 379 -7.96 31.92 21.16
CA ALA A 379 -7.90 32.53 22.49
C ALA A 379 -7.58 34.02 22.48
N GLY A 380 -6.90 34.52 21.44
CA GLY A 380 -6.55 35.95 21.28
C GLY A 380 -7.67 36.80 20.69
N SER A 381 -8.73 36.17 20.17
CA SER A 381 -9.85 36.86 19.51
C SER A 381 -10.99 37.12 20.51
N ASN A 382 -11.26 38.40 20.83
CA ASN A 382 -12.44 38.80 21.57
C ASN A 382 -13.74 38.83 20.76
N GLU A 383 -13.67 38.51 19.48
CA GLU A 383 -14.81 38.55 18.57
C GLU A 383 -15.10 37.17 17.97
N LEU A 384 -16.30 36.65 18.25
CA LEU A 384 -16.88 35.46 17.55
C LEU A 384 -17.13 35.73 16.06
N SER A 385 -16.74 36.92 15.55
CA SER A 385 -17.01 37.34 14.16
C SER A 385 -16.28 36.55 13.10
N ASN A 386 -15.22 35.83 13.45
CA ASN A 386 -14.36 35.10 12.52
C ASN A 386 -14.49 33.57 12.64
N PHE A 387 -15.58 33.08 13.23
CA PHE A 387 -15.86 31.64 13.31
C PHE A 387 -16.06 31.08 11.91
N LYS A 388 -15.25 30.05 11.56
CA LYS A 388 -15.17 29.42 10.23
C LYS A 388 -14.69 30.36 9.10
N GLU A 389 -13.98 31.43 9.44
CA GLU A 389 -13.23 32.18 8.44
C GLU A 389 -12.08 31.31 7.91
N ARG A 390 -11.96 31.25 6.58
CA ARG A 390 -10.88 30.54 5.93
C ARG A 390 -9.59 31.32 6.03
N PHE A 391 -8.56 30.74 6.61
CA PHE A 391 -7.22 31.34 6.68
C PHE A 391 -6.34 30.97 5.50
N TYR A 392 -6.70 29.91 4.75
CA TYR A 392 -6.19 29.64 3.41
C TYR A 392 -7.24 28.91 2.57
N SER A 393 -7.08 28.98 1.24
CA SER A 393 -7.88 28.26 0.27
C SER A 393 -7.03 28.02 -0.96
N ASP A 394 -6.68 26.79 -1.20
CA ASP A 394 -5.86 26.31 -2.30
C ASP A 394 -6.64 25.37 -3.19
N TYR A 395 -6.24 25.27 -4.44
CA TYR A 395 -6.82 24.33 -5.38
C TYR A 395 -5.75 23.43 -6.02
N GLY A 396 -6.18 22.25 -6.49
CA GLY A 396 -5.42 21.36 -7.35
C GLY A 396 -6.27 20.94 -8.54
N ASN A 397 -5.70 20.99 -9.72
CA ASN A 397 -6.32 20.51 -10.95
C ASN A 397 -5.27 19.73 -11.74
N LYS A 398 -5.50 18.42 -11.90
CA LYS A 398 -4.57 17.55 -12.61
C LYS A 398 -5.31 16.71 -13.63
N SER A 399 -4.81 16.68 -14.85
CA SER A 399 -5.31 15.77 -15.89
C SER A 399 -4.16 14.90 -16.39
N GLU A 400 -4.45 13.64 -16.64
CA GLU A 400 -3.50 12.69 -17.17
C GLU A 400 -4.12 11.91 -18.32
N LEU A 401 -3.39 11.87 -19.44
CA LEU A 401 -3.63 11.02 -20.58
C LEU A 401 -2.52 9.96 -20.65
N ASN A 402 -2.90 8.71 -20.63
CA ASN A 402 -1.97 7.56 -20.69
C ASN A 402 -2.36 6.66 -21.85
N PHE A 403 -1.37 6.28 -22.68
CA PHE A 403 -1.50 5.25 -23.70
C PHE A 403 -0.40 4.21 -23.54
N PHE A 404 -0.73 2.95 -23.75
CA PHE A 404 0.23 1.86 -23.73
C PHE A 404 -0.04 0.83 -24.83
N ALA A 405 1.04 0.15 -25.24
CA ALA A 405 0.98 -1.01 -26.10
C ALA A 405 1.96 -2.07 -25.60
N LYS A 406 1.47 -3.29 -25.45
CA LYS A 406 2.21 -4.43 -24.91
C LYS A 406 2.09 -5.59 -25.89
N LEU A 407 3.19 -6.30 -26.12
CA LEU A 407 3.29 -7.45 -27.00
C LEU A 407 4.16 -8.53 -26.36
N ASP A 408 3.60 -9.72 -26.19
CA ASP A 408 4.33 -10.95 -25.96
C ASP A 408 4.36 -11.73 -27.28
N TYR A 409 5.53 -11.91 -27.88
CA TYR A 409 5.69 -12.61 -29.16
C TYR A 409 6.47 -13.92 -28.97
N TYR A 410 5.87 -15.04 -29.34
CA TYR A 410 6.43 -16.37 -29.19
C TYR A 410 7.28 -16.76 -30.40
N LEU A 411 8.61 -16.58 -30.28
CA LEU A 411 9.58 -16.99 -31.32
C LEU A 411 9.62 -18.51 -31.49
N SER A 412 9.37 -19.24 -30.41
CA SER A 412 9.25 -20.68 -30.37
C SER A 412 8.44 -21.09 -29.14
N LYS A 413 8.16 -22.38 -28.98
CA LYS A 413 7.52 -22.92 -27.76
C LYS A 413 8.30 -22.59 -26.47
N ASN A 414 9.60 -22.32 -26.60
CA ASN A 414 10.51 -22.14 -25.47
C ASN A 414 10.99 -20.70 -25.30
N LEU A 415 10.84 -19.83 -26.29
CA LEU A 415 11.39 -18.48 -26.27
C LEU A 415 10.35 -17.45 -26.68
N SER A 416 10.13 -16.47 -25.84
CA SER A 416 9.29 -15.32 -26.16
C SER A 416 10.01 -13.99 -25.92
N ILE A 417 9.64 -12.99 -26.70
CA ILE A 417 10.06 -11.58 -26.54
C ILE A 417 8.87 -10.81 -25.98
N TYR A 418 9.13 -10.03 -24.95
CA TYR A 418 8.22 -9.08 -24.36
C TYR A 418 8.62 -7.66 -24.78
N GLY A 419 7.68 -6.89 -25.28
CA GLY A 419 7.83 -5.47 -25.56
C GLY A 419 6.66 -4.70 -24.97
N ASP A 420 6.91 -3.57 -24.31
CA ASP A 420 5.88 -2.75 -23.69
C ASP A 420 6.31 -1.27 -23.76
N VAL A 421 5.43 -0.41 -24.20
CA VAL A 421 5.67 1.03 -24.28
C VAL A 421 4.50 1.79 -23.67
N GLN A 422 4.83 2.84 -22.91
CA GLN A 422 3.86 3.73 -22.31
C GLN A 422 4.21 5.17 -22.63
N TYR A 423 3.18 5.96 -22.96
CA TYR A 423 3.27 7.41 -23.08
C TYR A 423 2.29 8.05 -22.12
N ARG A 424 2.77 8.98 -21.30
CA ARG A 424 1.98 9.75 -20.34
C ARG A 424 2.12 11.23 -20.62
N ASN A 425 0.99 11.94 -20.70
CA ASN A 425 0.93 13.40 -20.76
C ASN A 425 0.13 13.88 -19.55
N ILE A 426 0.73 14.75 -18.76
CA ILE A 426 0.18 15.27 -17.51
C ILE A 426 0.17 16.77 -17.57
N ASP A 427 -0.96 17.38 -17.21
CA ASP A 427 -1.13 18.82 -17.00
C ASP A 427 -1.53 19.03 -15.53
N TYR A 428 -0.71 19.74 -14.77
CA TYR A 428 -0.92 19.97 -13.35
C TYR A 428 -0.86 21.45 -13.01
N ASN A 429 -2.00 21.98 -12.54
CA ASN A 429 -2.16 23.35 -12.10
C ASN A 429 -2.66 23.37 -10.65
N ALA A 430 -1.93 24.04 -9.76
CA ALA A 430 -2.34 24.16 -8.37
C ALA A 430 -1.86 25.48 -7.75
N SER A 431 -2.54 25.90 -6.67
CA SER A 431 -2.03 26.91 -5.75
C SER A 431 -1.53 26.24 -4.46
N ILE A 432 -0.49 26.80 -3.87
CA ILE A 432 0.04 26.37 -2.58
C ILE A 432 0.25 27.60 -1.72
N THR A 433 -0.43 27.68 -0.58
CA THR A 433 -0.22 28.72 0.40
C THR A 433 1.08 28.38 1.18
N PRO A 434 2.12 29.23 1.14
CA PRO A 434 3.36 28.98 1.85
C PRO A 434 3.16 28.91 3.37
N TYR A 435 3.90 28.04 4.05
CA TYR A 435 3.86 27.88 5.50
C TYR A 435 4.13 29.19 6.26
N SER A 436 5.03 30.04 5.74
CA SER A 436 5.33 31.37 6.30
C SER A 436 4.12 32.31 6.44
N VAL A 437 3.12 32.17 5.58
CA VAL A 437 1.88 32.98 5.64
C VAL A 437 1.01 32.57 6.82
N ILE A 438 1.00 31.30 7.16
CA ILE A 438 0.13 30.73 8.21
C ILE A 438 0.74 30.92 9.61
N SER A 439 2.06 30.91 9.71
CA SER A 439 2.78 31.20 10.95
C SER A 439 2.82 32.72 11.31
N GLY A 440 2.17 33.57 10.49
CA GLY A 440 2.10 35.02 10.75
C GLY A 440 3.37 35.80 10.37
N TYR A 441 4.34 35.15 9.75
CA TYR A 441 5.57 35.76 9.24
C TYR A 441 5.51 35.93 7.72
N VAL A 442 5.04 37.10 7.26
CA VAL A 442 5.33 37.81 6.01
C VAL A 442 4.86 37.22 4.67
N GLU A 443 4.29 38.18 3.89
CA GLU A 443 3.96 38.17 2.46
C GLU A 443 3.01 37.08 1.95
N GLN A 444 1.83 37.52 1.61
CA GLN A 444 0.85 36.79 0.78
C GLN A 444 1.46 36.47 -0.59
N GLY A 445 2.16 35.36 -0.68
CA GLY A 445 2.64 34.79 -1.92
C GLY A 445 2.02 33.41 -2.09
N TYR A 446 1.11 33.27 -3.06
CA TYR A 446 0.71 31.93 -3.51
C TYR A 446 1.76 31.44 -4.49
N ASP A 447 2.44 30.34 -4.15
CA ASP A 447 3.18 29.61 -5.15
C ASP A 447 2.19 28.87 -6.04
N LYS A 448 2.36 29.01 -7.34
CA LYS A 448 1.54 28.32 -8.34
C LYS A 448 2.34 27.21 -8.99
N ILE A 449 1.74 26.05 -9.05
CA ILE A 449 2.21 24.98 -9.92
C ILE A 449 1.50 25.14 -11.25
N ASP A 450 2.27 25.27 -12.34
CA ASP A 450 1.79 25.22 -13.73
C ASP A 450 2.82 24.39 -14.51
N LYS A 451 2.60 23.08 -14.54
CA LYS A 451 3.57 22.12 -15.08
C LYS A 451 2.92 21.15 -16.05
N LYS A 452 3.67 20.86 -17.13
CA LYS A 452 3.29 19.83 -18.10
C LYS A 452 4.41 18.83 -18.23
N PHE A 453 4.06 17.57 -18.13
CA PHE A 453 5.01 16.47 -18.26
C PHE A 453 4.64 15.57 -19.43
N ASN A 454 5.66 15.09 -20.13
CA ASN A 454 5.54 14.11 -21.19
C ASN A 454 6.55 13.01 -20.93
N PHE A 455 6.07 11.82 -20.61
CA PHE A 455 6.91 10.69 -20.27
C PHE A 455 6.77 9.58 -21.29
N PHE A 456 7.91 9.01 -21.68
CA PHE A 456 7.96 7.83 -22.53
C PHE A 456 8.72 6.73 -21.78
N ASN A 457 8.03 5.62 -21.50
CA ASN A 457 8.49 4.54 -20.65
C ASN A 457 8.55 3.22 -21.44
N PRO A 458 9.67 2.93 -22.15
CA PRO A 458 9.85 1.68 -22.85
C PRO A 458 10.24 0.55 -21.90
N LYS A 459 9.80 -0.67 -22.21
CA LYS A 459 10.17 -1.90 -21.51
C LYS A 459 10.40 -3.01 -22.53
N ILE A 460 11.37 -3.86 -22.25
CA ILE A 460 11.69 -5.02 -23.08
C ILE A 460 12.12 -6.18 -22.20
N GLY A 461 11.79 -7.40 -22.61
CA GLY A 461 12.22 -8.60 -21.91
C GLY A 461 12.28 -9.83 -22.80
N LEU A 462 12.94 -10.83 -22.29
CA LEU A 462 13.03 -12.17 -22.90
C LEU A 462 12.62 -13.19 -21.83
N ASN A 463 11.84 -14.17 -22.24
CA ASN A 463 11.53 -15.37 -21.48
C ASN A 463 12.03 -16.60 -22.19
N TYR A 464 12.71 -17.48 -21.45
CA TYR A 464 13.17 -18.77 -21.93
C TYR A 464 12.63 -19.88 -21.02
N ASN A 465 11.69 -20.68 -21.54
CA ASN A 465 11.17 -21.87 -20.89
C ASN A 465 12.06 -23.05 -21.28
N HIS A 466 13.02 -23.40 -20.40
CA HIS A 466 13.88 -24.56 -20.64
C HIS A 466 13.05 -25.86 -20.72
N ASN A 467 12.04 -25.98 -19.89
CA ASN A 467 11.00 -27.00 -19.88
C ASN A 467 9.78 -26.46 -19.10
N GLU A 468 8.72 -27.28 -18.97
CA GLU A 468 7.47 -26.90 -18.29
C GLU A 468 7.68 -26.42 -16.83
N ASN A 469 8.77 -26.85 -16.18
CA ASN A 469 9.06 -26.57 -14.79
C ASN A 469 10.15 -25.50 -14.58
N ASN A 470 10.84 -25.04 -15.63
CA ASN A 470 11.96 -24.11 -15.51
C ASN A 470 11.84 -22.97 -16.50
N GLN A 471 11.75 -21.76 -15.96
CA GLN A 471 11.67 -20.53 -16.73
C GLN A 471 12.78 -19.56 -16.28
N PHE A 472 13.42 -18.94 -17.25
CA PHE A 472 14.39 -17.85 -17.06
C PHE A 472 13.86 -16.61 -17.75
N TYR A 473 14.07 -15.44 -17.15
CA TYR A 473 13.75 -14.18 -17.80
C TYR A 473 14.80 -13.12 -17.52
N ILE A 474 14.90 -12.19 -18.45
CA ILE A 474 15.64 -10.94 -18.28
C ILE A 474 14.78 -9.80 -18.80
N SER A 475 14.76 -8.67 -18.11
CA SER A 475 14.02 -7.50 -18.56
C SER A 475 14.73 -6.19 -18.22
N TYR A 476 14.40 -5.17 -18.99
CA TYR A 476 14.70 -3.78 -18.75
C TYR A 476 13.40 -2.98 -18.81
N ALA A 477 13.23 -2.06 -17.89
CA ALA A 477 12.08 -1.17 -17.85
C ALA A 477 12.49 0.24 -17.45
N ARG A 478 11.91 1.25 -18.09
CA ARG A 478 12.00 2.65 -17.68
C ARG A 478 10.70 3.13 -17.11
N ALA A 479 10.77 3.90 -16.03
CA ALA A 479 9.66 4.66 -15.48
C ALA A 479 10.07 6.11 -15.21
N GLN A 480 9.14 7.03 -15.37
CA GLN A 480 9.30 8.43 -15.05
C GLN A 480 8.08 8.89 -14.24
N ARG A 481 8.31 9.77 -13.28
CA ARG A 481 7.30 10.21 -12.33
C ARG A 481 7.43 11.71 -12.06
N GLU A 482 6.32 12.41 -12.10
CA GLU A 482 6.21 13.81 -11.71
C GLU A 482 6.32 13.96 -10.18
N PRO A 483 6.75 15.14 -9.68
CA PRO A 483 6.72 15.48 -8.25
C PRO A 483 5.29 15.55 -7.70
N THR A 484 5.13 15.26 -6.40
CA THR A 484 3.88 15.42 -5.67
C THR A 484 3.63 16.89 -5.32
N ARG A 485 2.41 17.24 -4.87
CA ARG A 485 2.10 18.59 -4.37
C ARG A 485 3.08 19.04 -3.28
N ALA A 486 3.38 18.18 -2.30
CA ALA A 486 4.27 18.50 -1.20
C ALA A 486 5.72 18.77 -1.63
N ASP A 487 6.18 18.12 -2.71
CA ASP A 487 7.54 18.32 -3.20
C ASP A 487 7.78 19.76 -3.71
N TYR A 488 6.73 20.45 -4.18
CA TYR A 488 6.81 21.86 -4.60
C TYR A 488 6.90 22.84 -3.44
N ALA A 489 6.64 22.44 -2.20
CA ALA A 489 6.84 23.30 -1.04
C ALA A 489 8.32 23.63 -0.80
N SER A 490 9.24 22.80 -1.27
CA SER A 490 10.70 23.03 -1.21
C SER A 490 11.29 23.78 -2.41
N GLY A 491 10.48 24.13 -3.44
CA GLY A 491 10.92 24.85 -4.63
C GLY A 491 10.42 24.25 -5.95
N SER A 492 11.31 24.10 -6.93
CA SER A 492 10.98 23.54 -8.25
C SER A 492 11.65 22.19 -8.45
N PRO A 493 11.05 21.09 -7.98
CA PRO A 493 11.62 19.75 -8.09
C PRO A 493 11.60 19.26 -9.55
N ASN A 494 12.60 18.43 -9.88
CA ASN A 494 12.65 17.70 -11.14
C ASN A 494 11.81 16.40 -11.06
N PRO A 495 11.28 15.90 -12.18
CA PRO A 495 10.71 14.57 -12.25
C PRO A 495 11.77 13.49 -11.97
N GLU A 496 11.37 12.44 -11.27
CA GLU A 496 12.22 11.27 -11.05
C GLU A 496 12.25 10.37 -12.29
N LYS A 497 13.37 9.71 -12.51
CA LYS A 497 13.56 8.71 -13.55
C LYS A 497 14.18 7.46 -12.96
N LEU A 498 13.70 6.31 -13.39
CA LEU A 498 14.16 4.99 -12.97
C LEU A 498 14.43 4.12 -14.19
N ASP A 499 15.60 3.50 -14.23
CA ASP A 499 15.96 2.42 -15.12
C ASP A 499 16.10 1.13 -14.28
N ASP A 500 15.28 0.13 -14.56
CA ASP A 500 15.14 -1.11 -13.80
C ASP A 500 15.54 -2.32 -14.64
N PHE A 501 16.50 -3.09 -14.14
CA PHE A 501 17.02 -4.32 -14.77
C PHE A 501 16.68 -5.50 -13.88
N GLU A 502 16.05 -6.52 -14.44
CA GLU A 502 15.61 -7.72 -13.73
C GLU A 502 16.18 -8.98 -14.39
N LEU A 503 16.58 -9.93 -13.56
CA LEU A 503 16.99 -11.28 -14.00
C LEU A 503 16.34 -12.30 -13.08
N GLY A 504 15.51 -13.19 -13.64
CA GLY A 504 14.76 -14.14 -12.83
C GLY A 504 14.88 -15.57 -13.28
N TRP A 505 14.67 -16.46 -12.32
CA TRP A 505 14.53 -17.90 -12.51
C TRP A 505 13.36 -18.42 -11.68
N ARG A 506 12.40 -19.07 -12.33
CA ARG A 506 11.25 -19.74 -11.72
C ARG A 506 11.35 -21.24 -11.95
N ARG A 507 11.15 -21.99 -10.90
CA ARG A 507 11.13 -23.45 -10.97
C ARG A 507 10.01 -24.02 -10.12
N ASN A 508 9.15 -24.80 -10.76
CA ASN A 508 8.00 -25.43 -10.14
C ASN A 508 8.13 -26.94 -10.21
N PHE A 509 7.99 -27.60 -9.07
CA PHE A 509 7.82 -29.05 -8.93
C PHE A 509 6.54 -29.34 -8.17
N ASN A 510 6.07 -30.58 -8.19
CA ASN A 510 4.85 -30.95 -7.46
C ASN A 510 4.90 -30.63 -5.97
N SER A 511 6.08 -30.76 -5.33
CA SER A 511 6.27 -30.56 -3.90
C SER A 511 7.10 -29.34 -3.52
N PHE A 512 7.63 -28.61 -4.50
CA PHE A 512 8.52 -27.48 -4.25
C PHE A 512 8.49 -26.46 -5.36
N SER A 513 8.34 -25.18 -5.02
CA SER A 513 8.55 -24.09 -5.97
C SER A 513 9.59 -23.12 -5.43
N ILE A 514 10.37 -22.55 -6.35
CA ILE A 514 11.35 -21.51 -6.05
C ILE A 514 11.33 -20.45 -7.15
N ASN A 515 11.29 -19.19 -6.73
CA ASN A 515 11.46 -18.02 -7.59
C ASN A 515 12.67 -17.24 -7.08
N LEU A 516 13.65 -17.04 -7.95
CA LEU A 516 14.79 -16.16 -7.71
C LEU A 516 14.67 -14.95 -8.61
N ASN A 517 14.91 -13.77 -8.08
CA ASN A 517 14.94 -12.55 -8.85
C ASN A 517 16.08 -11.64 -8.38
N ALA A 518 16.99 -11.30 -9.28
CA ALA A 518 17.99 -10.26 -9.06
C ALA A 518 17.54 -8.98 -9.75
N PHE A 519 17.69 -7.84 -9.08
CA PHE A 519 17.28 -6.55 -9.62
C PHE A 519 18.38 -5.50 -9.45
N TYR A 520 18.42 -4.54 -10.39
CA TYR A 520 19.26 -3.37 -10.31
C TYR A 520 18.48 -2.14 -10.81
N MET A 521 18.07 -1.30 -9.88
CA MET A 521 17.26 -0.11 -10.10
C MET A 521 18.14 1.13 -9.98
N LEU A 522 18.27 1.89 -11.06
CA LEU A 522 19.07 3.12 -11.16
C LEU A 522 18.14 4.32 -11.20
N TYR A 523 18.34 5.26 -10.29
CA TYR A 523 17.55 6.48 -10.19
C TYR A 523 18.35 7.70 -10.61
N ASP A 524 17.73 8.56 -11.41
CA ASP A 524 18.16 9.92 -11.68
C ASP A 524 17.16 10.88 -11.02
N ASP A 525 17.67 11.92 -10.37
CA ASP A 525 16.86 12.94 -9.70
C ASP A 525 15.86 12.38 -8.67
N GLN A 526 16.26 11.32 -7.94
CA GLN A 526 15.39 10.75 -6.90
C GLN A 526 15.01 11.81 -5.86
N LEU A 527 13.72 11.92 -5.58
CA LEU A 527 13.18 12.77 -4.53
C LEU A 527 13.27 12.04 -3.18
N VAL A 528 14.08 12.55 -2.27
CA VAL A 528 14.28 11.98 -0.94
C VAL A 528 13.82 12.93 0.16
N LEU A 529 13.45 12.39 1.31
CA LEU A 529 13.00 13.13 2.47
C LEU A 529 14.07 14.10 2.96
N THR A 530 13.71 15.38 3.15
CA THR A 530 14.59 16.40 3.73
C THR A 530 14.62 16.36 5.25
N GLY A 531 13.59 15.81 5.88
CA GLY A 531 13.30 15.94 7.31
C GLY A 531 12.35 17.09 7.63
N GLU A 532 11.94 17.87 6.63
CA GLU A 532 10.98 18.96 6.78
C GLU A 532 9.56 18.49 6.43
N ARG A 533 8.56 19.22 6.91
CA ARG A 533 7.15 18.99 6.61
C ARG A 533 6.49 20.26 6.08
N ASP A 534 5.53 20.07 5.18
CA ASP A 534 4.67 21.18 4.74
C ASP A 534 3.63 21.54 5.81
N ILE A 535 2.85 22.56 5.53
CA ILE A 535 1.78 23.05 6.39
C ILE A 535 0.72 22.00 6.75
N ASN A 536 0.49 21.03 5.89
CA ASN A 536 -0.49 19.97 6.08
C ASN A 536 0.13 18.74 6.78
N GLY A 537 1.43 18.83 7.15
CA GLY A 537 2.18 17.77 7.77
C GLY A 537 2.76 16.74 6.80
N TYR A 538 2.67 16.98 5.48
CA TYR A 538 3.29 16.11 4.49
C TYR A 538 4.80 16.27 4.47
N GLU A 539 5.49 15.16 4.31
CA GLU A 539 6.95 15.13 4.23
C GLU A 539 7.45 15.78 2.95
N ILE A 540 8.33 16.75 3.08
CA ILE A 540 8.98 17.45 1.96
C ILE A 540 10.16 16.64 1.44
N ARG A 541 10.32 16.61 0.12
CA ARG A 541 11.41 15.94 -0.57
C ARG A 541 12.20 16.90 -1.44
N THR A 542 13.48 16.55 -1.67
CA THR A 542 14.35 17.23 -2.62
C THR A 542 15.05 16.22 -3.53
N ASN A 543 15.42 16.65 -4.74
CA ASN A 543 16.20 15.82 -5.64
C ASN A 543 17.65 15.68 -5.15
N VAL A 544 18.18 14.44 -5.14
CA VAL A 544 19.54 14.14 -4.67
C VAL A 544 20.48 13.64 -5.77
N GLY A 545 20.08 13.74 -7.04
CA GLY A 545 20.86 13.22 -8.15
C GLY A 545 20.73 11.70 -8.28
N GLU A 546 21.87 11.01 -8.37
CA GLU A 546 21.88 9.57 -8.61
C GLU A 546 21.75 8.74 -7.33
N SER A 547 21.00 7.65 -7.43
CA SER A 547 20.94 6.62 -6.40
C SER A 547 20.68 5.24 -7.04
N TYR A 548 20.84 4.17 -6.27
CA TYR A 548 20.54 2.82 -6.76
C TYR A 548 20.00 1.89 -5.68
N ARG A 549 19.30 0.87 -6.15
CA ARG A 549 18.90 -0.31 -5.37
C ARG A 549 19.37 -1.55 -6.11
N LEU A 550 20.12 -2.40 -5.46
CA LEU A 550 20.62 -3.67 -6.00
C LEU A 550 20.23 -4.78 -5.03
N GLY A 551 19.62 -5.85 -5.51
CA GLY A 551 19.20 -6.91 -4.60
C GLY A 551 18.89 -8.24 -5.25
N LEU A 552 18.68 -9.22 -4.36
CA LEU A 552 18.25 -10.57 -4.67
C LEU A 552 17.02 -10.90 -3.83
N GLU A 553 15.99 -11.41 -4.47
CA GLU A 553 14.76 -11.91 -3.86
C GLU A 553 14.65 -13.41 -4.09
N ILE A 554 14.27 -14.14 -3.06
CA ILE A 554 14.10 -15.58 -3.07
C ILE A 554 12.73 -15.89 -2.48
N ASP A 555 11.85 -16.54 -3.25
CA ASP A 555 10.55 -17.02 -2.80
C ASP A 555 10.50 -18.53 -2.93
N THR A 556 10.11 -19.24 -1.89
CA THR A 556 10.01 -20.69 -1.89
C THR A 556 8.71 -21.16 -1.25
N LYS A 557 8.14 -22.22 -1.81
CA LYS A 557 7.03 -22.96 -1.20
C LYS A 557 7.37 -24.45 -1.24
N LEU A 558 7.33 -25.10 -0.08
CA LEU A 558 7.66 -26.50 0.11
C LEU A 558 6.45 -27.24 0.70
N PHE A 559 5.91 -28.18 -0.05
CA PHE A 559 4.88 -29.12 0.43
C PHE A 559 5.58 -30.37 0.96
N ILE A 560 5.61 -30.51 2.29
CA ILE A 560 6.22 -31.66 2.95
C ILE A 560 5.31 -32.89 2.87
N ASN A 561 4.01 -32.67 3.14
CA ASN A 561 2.93 -33.65 2.99
C ASN A 561 1.58 -32.93 3.00
N SER A 562 0.47 -33.67 2.97
CA SER A 562 -0.89 -33.09 3.01
C SER A 562 -1.21 -32.27 4.26
N SER A 563 -0.44 -32.46 5.35
CA SER A 563 -0.68 -31.79 6.62
C SER A 563 0.33 -30.70 6.94
N LEU A 564 1.36 -30.50 6.11
CA LEU A 564 2.43 -29.54 6.42
C LEU A 564 3.01 -28.92 5.14
N ASP A 565 2.96 -27.62 5.03
CA ASP A 565 3.70 -26.83 4.06
C ASP A 565 4.45 -25.67 4.69
N ILE A 566 5.48 -25.19 3.98
CA ILE A 566 6.33 -24.07 4.42
C ILE A 566 6.47 -23.10 3.24
N GLU A 567 6.17 -21.83 3.50
CA GLU A 567 6.41 -20.73 2.59
C GLU A 567 7.49 -19.83 3.18
N SER A 568 8.51 -19.52 2.40
CA SER A 568 9.60 -18.65 2.87
C SER A 568 10.02 -17.68 1.80
N ASN A 569 10.25 -16.44 2.18
CA ASN A 569 10.85 -15.46 1.30
C ASN A 569 11.98 -14.71 2.00
N LEU A 570 12.95 -14.30 1.21
CA LEU A 570 14.11 -13.53 1.64
C LEU A 570 14.42 -12.46 0.60
N SER A 571 14.58 -11.24 1.04
CA SER A 571 15.13 -10.14 0.24
C SER A 571 16.44 -9.67 0.85
N ILE A 572 17.46 -9.57 0.02
CA ILE A 572 18.78 -9.02 0.39
C ILE A 572 19.05 -7.88 -0.57
N SER A 573 19.25 -6.64 -0.07
CA SER A 573 19.48 -5.51 -0.94
C SER A 573 20.47 -4.50 -0.37
N GLU A 574 21.20 -3.85 -1.28
CA GLU A 574 21.99 -2.65 -1.02
C GLU A 574 21.33 -1.47 -1.71
N ASN A 575 21.05 -0.41 -0.94
CA ASN A 575 20.29 0.74 -1.40
C ASN A 575 21.06 2.02 -1.04
N LYS A 576 21.59 2.74 -2.01
CA LYS A 576 22.52 3.87 -1.77
C LYS A 576 22.16 5.12 -2.57
N ASN A 577 22.23 6.26 -1.89
CA ASN A 577 22.43 7.56 -2.53
C ASN A 577 23.91 7.69 -2.93
N LYS A 578 24.18 8.29 -4.09
CA LYS A 578 25.55 8.56 -4.54
C LYS A 578 25.89 10.02 -4.32
N ASN A 579 26.98 10.29 -3.58
CA ASN A 579 27.47 11.65 -3.31
C ASN A 579 26.35 12.58 -2.80
N LEU A 580 25.72 12.18 -1.72
CA LEU A 580 24.63 12.94 -1.12
C LEU A 580 25.09 14.30 -0.59
N PHE A 581 24.40 15.37 -0.98
CA PHE A 581 24.61 16.73 -0.47
C PHE A 581 23.34 17.18 0.28
N PHE A 582 23.51 17.62 1.52
CA PHE A 582 22.48 18.27 2.31
C PHE A 582 23.02 19.48 3.05
N SER A 583 22.15 20.47 3.33
CA SER A 583 22.51 21.62 4.15
C SER A 583 22.70 21.20 5.60
N PHE A 584 23.75 21.69 6.24
CA PHE A 584 24.02 21.49 7.66
C PHE A 584 24.89 22.66 8.17
N ASP A 585 24.48 23.30 9.27
CA ASP A 585 25.11 24.52 9.80
C ASP A 585 25.16 25.67 8.76
N GLY A 586 24.13 25.74 7.89
CA GLY A 586 24.03 26.75 6.83
C GLY A 586 24.97 26.51 5.63
N GLU A 587 25.70 25.41 5.59
CA GLU A 587 26.60 25.04 4.50
C GLU A 587 26.16 23.73 3.81
N LEU A 588 26.38 23.64 2.50
CA LEU A 588 26.12 22.44 1.73
C LEU A 588 27.21 21.39 2.00
N LYS A 589 26.90 20.36 2.76
CA LYS A 589 27.82 19.30 3.17
C LYS A 589 27.69 18.07 2.28
N ASN A 590 28.82 17.50 1.87
CA ASN A 590 28.87 16.23 1.17
C ASN A 590 28.97 15.07 2.19
N TYR A 591 27.98 14.21 2.22
CA TYR A 591 27.91 13.01 3.06
C TYR A 591 28.47 11.75 2.37
N GLY A 592 28.89 11.85 1.12
CA GLY A 592 29.35 10.71 0.31
C GLY A 592 28.20 9.77 -0.05
N ASN A 593 28.49 8.47 -0.10
CA ASN A 593 27.48 7.44 -0.35
C ASN A 593 26.79 7.06 0.95
N THR A 594 25.48 7.28 1.01
CA THR A 594 24.65 6.98 2.20
C THR A 594 23.60 5.94 1.90
N ASP A 595 23.05 5.31 2.92
CA ASP A 595 21.90 4.42 2.76
C ASP A 595 20.64 5.23 2.43
N ILE A 596 19.82 4.71 1.51
CA ILE A 596 18.49 5.28 1.27
C ILE A 596 17.62 4.94 2.49
N ALA A 597 17.00 5.95 3.06
CA ALA A 597 16.15 5.81 4.24
C ALA A 597 15.05 4.74 4.06
N TYR A 598 14.70 4.03 5.14
CA TYR A 598 13.69 2.97 5.18
C TYR A 598 13.95 1.82 4.19
N SER A 599 15.21 1.48 3.99
CA SER A 599 15.63 0.43 3.06
C SER A 599 16.54 -0.56 3.77
N PRO A 600 15.98 -1.49 4.57
CA PRO A 600 16.77 -2.48 5.32
C PRO A 600 17.48 -3.43 4.35
N MET A 601 18.68 -3.89 4.73
CA MET A 601 19.46 -4.85 3.94
C MET A 601 18.77 -6.21 3.84
N PHE A 602 18.11 -6.68 4.90
CA PHE A 602 17.46 -7.99 4.95
C PHE A 602 15.99 -7.86 5.36
N ILE A 603 15.12 -8.51 4.58
CA ILE A 603 13.73 -8.77 4.92
C ILE A 603 13.52 -10.27 4.73
N ALA A 604 13.07 -10.97 5.77
CA ALA A 604 12.81 -12.39 5.68
C ALA A 604 11.47 -12.75 6.32
N ASN A 605 10.66 -13.51 5.61
CA ASN A 605 9.40 -14.03 6.10
C ASN A 605 9.39 -15.56 6.00
N ASN A 606 8.75 -16.21 6.97
CA ASN A 606 8.52 -17.64 6.95
C ASN A 606 7.13 -17.94 7.49
N ILE A 607 6.38 -18.77 6.78
CA ILE A 607 5.06 -19.24 7.17
C ILE A 607 5.10 -20.76 7.19
N ILE A 608 4.81 -21.33 8.35
CA ILE A 608 4.68 -22.78 8.53
C ILE A 608 3.19 -23.06 8.72
N ASN A 609 2.58 -23.74 7.76
CA ASN A 609 1.17 -24.11 7.79
C ASN A 609 1.05 -25.59 8.17
N PHE A 610 0.31 -25.87 9.24
CA PHE A 610 -0.01 -27.20 9.71
C PHE A 610 -1.51 -27.46 9.66
N TYR A 611 -1.93 -28.52 9.00
CA TYR A 611 -3.29 -28.94 8.80
C TYR A 611 -3.51 -30.29 9.51
N PRO A 612 -3.89 -30.30 10.81
CA PRO A 612 -4.13 -31.56 11.54
C PRO A 612 -5.28 -32.37 10.96
N ASN A 613 -6.20 -31.72 10.27
CA ASN A 613 -7.30 -32.29 9.49
C ASN A 613 -7.80 -31.23 8.47
N ASP A 614 -8.72 -31.63 7.60
CA ASP A 614 -9.24 -30.78 6.51
C ASP A 614 -10.03 -29.53 7.01
N LYS A 615 -10.38 -29.48 8.29
CA LYS A 615 -11.19 -28.41 8.91
C LYS A 615 -10.36 -27.46 9.78
N THR A 616 -9.11 -27.80 10.06
CA THR A 616 -8.29 -27.03 11.01
C THR A 616 -6.99 -26.64 10.36
N SER A 617 -6.65 -25.36 10.45
CA SER A 617 -5.34 -24.85 10.06
C SER A 617 -4.66 -24.11 11.22
N VAL A 618 -3.36 -24.29 11.33
CA VAL A 618 -2.49 -23.61 12.29
C VAL A 618 -1.34 -23.03 11.50
N SER A 619 -1.12 -21.72 11.55
CA SER A 619 -0.02 -21.07 10.82
C SER A 619 0.86 -20.30 11.80
N LEU A 620 2.16 -20.60 11.82
CA LEU A 620 3.16 -19.77 12.47
C LEU A 620 3.80 -18.86 11.40
N ARG A 621 3.66 -17.56 11.58
CA ARG A 621 4.16 -16.54 10.68
C ARG A 621 5.29 -15.76 11.34
N SER A 622 6.47 -15.81 10.77
CA SER A 622 7.67 -15.15 11.29
C SER A 622 8.10 -14.05 10.32
N ASN A 623 8.43 -12.88 10.85
CA ASN A 623 8.90 -11.73 10.08
C ASN A 623 10.17 -11.17 10.71
N TYR A 624 11.25 -11.07 9.94
CA TYR A 624 12.52 -10.46 10.34
C TYR A 624 12.83 -9.26 9.45
N ILE A 625 13.10 -8.11 10.05
CA ILE A 625 13.57 -6.91 9.39
C ILE A 625 14.92 -6.52 10.03
N SER A 626 15.95 -6.30 9.20
CA SER A 626 17.24 -5.82 9.69
C SER A 626 17.17 -4.35 10.10
N GLU A 627 18.19 -3.89 10.80
CA GLU A 627 18.39 -2.47 11.11
C GLU A 627 18.37 -1.62 9.84
N GLN A 628 17.92 -0.37 9.97
CA GLN A 628 17.81 0.59 8.87
C GLN A 628 17.91 2.01 9.37
N PHE A 629 18.37 2.93 8.51
CA PHE A 629 18.29 4.36 8.76
C PHE A 629 16.95 4.91 8.30
N PHE A 630 16.45 5.96 8.98
CA PHE A 630 15.31 6.74 8.53
C PHE A 630 15.67 8.21 8.19
N ALA A 631 16.97 8.58 8.28
CA ALA A 631 17.53 9.79 7.66
C ALA A 631 18.41 9.43 6.46
N GLN A 632 18.43 10.31 5.46
CA GLN A 632 19.27 10.13 4.26
C GLN A 632 20.75 10.30 4.55
N THR A 633 21.11 11.02 5.61
CA THR A 633 22.47 11.36 6.00
C THR A 633 23.21 10.26 6.77
N ASN A 634 22.57 9.13 7.05
CA ASN A 634 23.06 8.08 7.96
C ASN A 634 23.39 8.63 9.35
N SER A 635 22.65 9.64 9.82
CA SER A 635 22.81 10.14 11.19
C SER A 635 22.63 9.00 12.19
N PRO A 636 23.56 8.81 13.15
CA PRO A 636 23.49 7.70 14.12
C PRO A 636 22.19 7.68 14.94
N ILE A 637 21.57 8.85 15.19
CA ILE A 637 20.32 8.94 15.95
C ILE A 637 19.09 8.49 15.12
N SER A 638 19.24 8.37 13.81
CA SER A 638 18.16 7.98 12.88
C SER A 638 18.15 6.49 12.54
N LYS A 639 18.68 5.65 13.41
CA LYS A 639 18.77 4.20 13.20
C LYS A 639 17.64 3.49 13.93
N LEU A 640 16.88 2.65 13.19
CA LEU A 640 15.96 1.67 13.77
C LEU A 640 16.68 0.34 13.94
N ASP A 641 16.47 -0.28 15.10
CA ASP A 641 16.99 -1.61 15.39
C ASP A 641 16.28 -2.70 14.58
N SER A 642 16.97 -3.82 14.36
CA SER A 642 16.36 -4.99 13.78
C SER A 642 15.33 -5.62 14.72
N PHE A 643 14.28 -6.21 14.16
CA PHE A 643 13.28 -6.93 14.94
C PHE A 643 12.88 -8.26 14.29
N PHE A 644 12.40 -9.18 15.13
CA PHE A 644 11.91 -10.48 14.72
C PHE A 644 10.60 -10.79 15.44
N THR A 645 9.49 -10.67 14.74
CA THR A 645 8.15 -10.94 15.27
C THR A 645 7.63 -12.29 14.79
N ASN A 646 6.76 -12.88 15.60
CA ASN A 646 6.12 -14.14 15.29
C ASN A 646 4.64 -14.04 15.64
N ASP A 647 3.79 -14.46 14.71
CA ASP A 647 2.33 -14.47 14.89
C ASP A 647 1.83 -15.90 14.74
N LEU A 648 0.85 -16.27 15.56
CA LEU A 648 0.17 -17.56 15.50
C LEU A 648 -1.27 -17.35 15.02
N ASN A 649 -1.64 -18.00 13.94
CA ASN A 649 -3.00 -18.01 13.41
C ASN A 649 -3.59 -19.41 13.49
N LEU A 650 -4.81 -19.50 14.01
CA LEU A 650 -5.60 -20.74 14.15
C LEU A 650 -6.94 -20.51 13.45
N SER A 651 -7.37 -21.48 12.65
CA SER A 651 -8.71 -21.49 12.05
C SER A 651 -9.31 -22.87 12.14
N HIS A 652 -10.59 -22.93 12.49
CA HIS A 652 -11.36 -24.19 12.57
C HIS A 652 -12.74 -24.01 11.97
N GLU A 653 -13.08 -24.87 11.01
CA GLU A 653 -14.36 -24.91 10.30
C GLU A 653 -15.27 -25.99 10.91
N ILE A 654 -16.52 -25.65 11.18
CA ILE A 654 -17.56 -26.53 11.70
C ILE A 654 -18.70 -26.49 10.69
N TYR A 655 -18.90 -27.58 9.97
CA TYR A 655 -20.05 -27.73 9.08
C TYR A 655 -21.26 -28.12 9.89
N LEU A 656 -22.30 -27.34 9.77
CA LEU A 656 -23.57 -27.53 10.45
C LEU A 656 -24.62 -27.93 9.39
N ASN A 657 -25.68 -28.53 9.83
CA ASN A 657 -26.79 -28.93 8.95
C ASN A 657 -27.99 -28.00 9.16
N ASP A 658 -28.82 -27.89 8.16
CA ASP A 658 -30.11 -27.17 8.11
C ASP A 658 -29.97 -25.67 7.76
N PHE A 659 -29.93 -24.77 8.73
CA PHE A 659 -30.03 -23.32 8.49
C PHE A 659 -28.69 -22.61 8.42
N VAL A 660 -27.62 -23.14 9.01
CA VAL A 660 -26.26 -22.63 8.98
C VAL A 660 -25.39 -23.66 8.29
N ASP A 661 -24.79 -23.28 7.17
CA ASP A 661 -23.92 -24.17 6.39
C ASP A 661 -22.57 -24.37 7.07
N GLU A 662 -21.94 -23.27 7.49
CA GLU A 662 -20.59 -23.27 8.04
C GLU A 662 -20.44 -22.23 9.17
N LEU A 663 -19.75 -22.63 10.22
CA LEU A 663 -19.24 -21.77 11.28
C LEU A 663 -17.71 -21.86 11.28
N GLN A 664 -17.01 -20.76 11.07
CA GLN A 664 -15.56 -20.70 11.16
C GLN A 664 -15.13 -19.90 12.39
N ILE A 665 -14.24 -20.47 13.21
CA ILE A 665 -13.63 -19.79 14.36
C ILE A 665 -12.17 -19.52 14.02
N LYS A 666 -11.74 -18.27 14.19
CA LYS A 666 -10.39 -17.81 13.90
C LYS A 666 -9.77 -17.18 15.15
N LEU A 667 -8.51 -17.47 15.41
CA LEU A 667 -7.74 -16.83 16.47
C LEU A 667 -6.41 -16.40 15.89
N LEU A 668 -6.11 -15.12 15.99
CA LEU A 668 -4.81 -14.54 15.64
C LEU A 668 -4.17 -13.99 16.91
N ILE A 669 -2.97 -14.45 17.21
CA ILE A 669 -2.11 -13.93 18.28
C ILE A 669 -0.90 -13.31 17.62
N ASN A 670 -0.83 -11.98 17.61
CA ASN A 670 0.30 -11.25 17.07
C ASN A 670 1.41 -11.15 18.10
N ASN A 671 2.65 -11.15 17.63
CA ASN A 671 3.86 -10.95 18.43
C ASN A 671 3.89 -11.83 19.70
N ILE A 672 3.81 -13.15 19.49
CA ILE A 672 3.67 -14.16 20.57
C ILE A 672 4.81 -14.13 21.60
N PHE A 673 5.95 -13.53 21.27
CA PHE A 673 7.09 -13.39 22.19
C PHE A 673 7.13 -12.03 22.89
N ASP A 674 6.09 -11.21 22.73
CA ASP A 674 5.93 -9.89 23.38
C ASP A 674 7.13 -8.97 23.17
N LEU A 675 7.70 -8.97 21.95
CA LEU A 675 8.84 -8.13 21.61
C LEU A 675 8.43 -6.65 21.57
N GLU A 676 9.10 -5.80 22.29
CA GLU A 676 9.01 -4.36 22.11
C GLU A 676 9.84 -3.92 20.91
N TYR A 677 9.20 -3.32 19.90
CA TYR A 677 9.89 -2.86 18.71
C TYR A 677 9.27 -1.59 18.14
N THR A 678 10.01 -0.96 17.24
CA THR A 678 9.61 0.22 16.50
C THR A 678 9.83 -0.07 15.01
N SER A 679 8.77 -0.06 14.23
CA SER A 679 8.84 -0.36 12.79
C SER A 679 9.12 0.87 11.92
N TYR A 680 8.89 2.06 12.48
CA TYR A 680 8.95 3.33 11.79
C TYR A 680 9.40 4.45 12.73
N GLY A 681 10.06 5.47 12.19
CA GLY A 681 10.44 6.68 12.88
C GLY A 681 10.52 7.84 11.89
N GLY A 682 10.76 9.02 12.34
CA GLY A 682 11.01 10.18 11.52
C GLY A 682 12.22 10.96 12.02
N TYR A 683 12.86 11.65 11.10
CA TYR A 683 14.02 12.49 11.36
C TYR A 683 13.72 13.90 10.88
N TYR A 684 14.13 14.89 11.66
CA TYR A 684 14.01 16.28 11.29
C TYR A 684 15.23 17.07 11.72
N THR A 685 15.46 18.19 11.04
CA THR A 685 16.48 19.17 11.39
C THR A 685 15.84 20.54 11.54
N TYR A 686 16.42 21.38 12.37
CA TYR A 686 16.06 22.80 12.47
C TYR A 686 17.31 23.64 12.75
N ASP A 687 17.35 24.81 12.14
CA ASP A 687 18.47 25.73 12.25
C ASP A 687 18.18 26.82 13.30
N VAL A 688 19.15 27.05 14.17
CA VAL A 688 19.12 28.12 15.19
C VAL A 688 20.24 29.11 14.88
N PRO A 689 19.95 30.43 14.85
CA PRO A 689 21.00 31.44 14.71
C PRO A 689 22.03 31.37 15.85
N ASP A 690 23.32 31.27 15.49
CA ASP A 690 24.46 31.27 16.41
C ASP A 690 25.45 32.38 15.99
N GLY A 691 25.23 33.59 16.48
CA GLY A 691 25.95 34.77 16.04
C GLY A 691 25.68 35.13 14.58
N ASN A 692 26.71 35.01 13.70
CA ASN A 692 26.60 35.25 12.26
C ASN A 692 26.47 33.95 11.47
N SER A 693 26.37 32.78 12.14
CA SER A 693 26.22 31.46 11.53
C SER A 693 24.87 30.84 11.91
N LEU A 694 24.52 29.75 11.25
CA LEU A 694 23.43 28.86 11.63
C LEU A 694 24.02 27.62 12.31
N LYS A 695 23.33 27.11 13.31
CA LYS A 695 23.63 25.81 13.91
C LYS A 695 22.45 24.89 13.73
N THR A 696 22.67 23.79 13.05
CA THR A 696 21.66 22.77 12.78
C THR A 696 21.56 21.80 13.96
N TYR A 697 20.35 21.58 14.45
CA TYR A 697 20.02 20.55 15.41
C TYR A 697 19.24 19.45 14.74
N GLU A 698 19.50 18.22 15.20
CA GLU A 698 18.83 17.01 14.71
C GLU A 698 17.84 16.51 15.77
N GLY A 699 16.69 16.05 15.33
CA GLY A 699 15.68 15.42 16.17
C GLY A 699 15.11 14.18 15.54
N THR A 700 14.57 13.28 16.36
CA THR A 700 13.94 12.05 15.94
C THR A 700 12.64 11.81 16.70
N TYR A 701 11.72 11.10 16.04
CA TYR A 701 10.50 10.62 16.65
C TYR A 701 10.22 9.19 16.16
N TYR A 702 9.49 8.42 16.97
CA TYR A 702 9.31 6.99 16.81
C TYR A 702 7.84 6.60 16.92
N TYR A 703 7.46 5.52 16.22
CA TYR A 703 6.13 4.91 16.28
C TYR A 703 6.21 3.50 16.86
N PRO A 704 6.06 3.35 18.19
CA PRO A 704 6.13 2.06 18.86
C PRO A 704 4.99 1.13 18.41
N GLN A 705 5.32 -0.13 18.23
CA GLN A 705 4.35 -1.16 17.90
C GLN A 705 3.96 -1.96 19.14
N SER A 706 2.76 -2.53 19.10
CA SER A 706 2.23 -3.30 20.22
C SER A 706 3.03 -4.57 20.50
N GLY A 707 3.14 -4.93 21.76
CA GLY A 707 3.55 -6.25 22.21
C GLY A 707 2.52 -7.32 21.83
N ILE A 708 2.47 -8.40 22.59
CA ILE A 708 1.50 -9.47 22.36
C ILE A 708 0.06 -8.95 22.39
N ASN A 709 -0.70 -9.28 21.36
CA ASN A 709 -2.11 -8.93 21.24
C ASN A 709 -2.88 -10.00 20.48
N LEU A 710 -4.18 -10.05 20.64
CA LEU A 710 -5.01 -11.11 20.06
C LEU A 710 -6.28 -10.56 19.41
N LEU A 711 -6.74 -11.28 18.38
CA LEU A 711 -8.01 -11.09 17.70
C LEU A 711 -8.70 -12.45 17.56
N LEU A 712 -9.96 -12.52 17.93
CA LEU A 712 -10.83 -13.69 17.79
C LEU A 712 -11.93 -13.37 16.79
N GLY A 713 -12.10 -14.20 15.76
CA GLY A 713 -13.14 -14.08 14.74
C GLY A 713 -14.13 -15.22 14.77
N ILE A 714 -15.37 -14.94 14.41
CA ILE A 714 -16.43 -15.90 14.17
C ILE A 714 -17.13 -15.50 12.88
N ASP A 715 -17.05 -16.39 11.88
CA ASP A 715 -17.73 -16.23 10.60
C ASP A 715 -18.81 -17.29 10.47
N ILE A 716 -20.00 -16.86 10.04
CA ILE A 716 -21.19 -17.70 9.90
C ILE A 716 -21.65 -17.57 8.45
N LYS A 717 -21.75 -18.70 7.75
CA LYS A 717 -22.28 -18.78 6.38
C LYS A 717 -23.63 -19.50 6.37
N PHE A 718 -24.56 -18.96 5.55
CA PHE A 718 -25.93 -19.46 5.38
C PHE A 718 -26.20 -19.75 3.91
#